data_1cba5daff92b876cc53a585f87fdfb08
#
_entry.id   1cba5daff92b876cc53a585f87fdfb08
#
_cell.length_a   1.000
_cell.length_b   1.000
_cell.length_c   1.000
_cell.angle_alpha   90.00
_cell.angle_beta   90.00
_cell.angle_gamma   90.00
#
_symmetry.space_group_name_H-M   'P 1'
#
loop_
_entity.id
_entity.type
_entity.pdbx_description
1 polymer ?
#
loop_
_entity_poly.entity_id
_entity_poly.type
_entity_poly.pdbx_seq_one_letter_code
_entity_poly.pdbx_strand_id
1 'polypeptide(L)'
;MMRKKCWLLCMVALCLSLIATSCSKKESSSQEEMTENFKVLVMGGKDIDPNQTWNTGISTPITVSVNLEPGVTYPVYFFISNPAIDANAHYVGMAILKSGESKTVSVVKPANDTQLYAACYGGKGKAICLPVKGSEVSFSGTITSEPSSPKPTTGNNWSVPVINMPSTSKYTTGTMVAPDDIDPELPSEAELHVLINNDYTGFIPALNSHSNLSVYVTGTWTLTFDQRFANGNVLVVGNGGKVVVPKGFKLSTSPLTDTQKPGMIYVLPGGEISGEGTVEFTDGTGTYSYNAGSITINEVCLSSGSLYNAGTIGDGDNTNTTVYGEATNGDTPGLLFNYGTAYLMQASGSEFGILNSNFVKVLVSLSLTSSSRMDDGSTIECGLLSLQGDASSNSVLYMGNGSFLNCSGSVTIDNYGVWGPSGNNFSDNALFAANGCSKCTTTEGNANTFMLDHVQLQLSSTFQGIDLISGWINGSGISADRQTCFFSMDYTENPVYTGMYYAFEFPGDNSIRDFDYNDLVLLVSAPYDNGDGTYSCFLSVACVGTKLNTYLYYNGEQIGEEIHKHMSIDKETTVNTNKVVQLPRYIGELTFSSPNIDIGSFKFTIRTEETDGSSSNTYSQLSTSNAPLFMAVNADSEAKWRWPREGTNIGLAYLMFSTWAANQQEATNWYEQSYAVSTQIVSW
;
A
#
# COMPACT_ATOMS: atom_id res chain seq x y z
N MET A 1 55.55 -10.96 11.50
CA MET A 1 54.36 -10.44 12.21
C MET A 1 54.67 -9.21 13.11
N MET A 2 55.89 -8.79 13.25
CA MET A 2 56.31 -7.65 14.13
C MET A 2 56.43 -6.28 13.41
N ARG A 3 56.52 -6.21 12.09
CA ARG A 3 56.65 -4.96 11.34
C ARG A 3 55.36 -4.17 11.09
N LYS A 4 54.20 -4.81 11.16
CA LYS A 4 52.88 -4.13 10.95
C LYS A 4 52.35 -3.43 12.22
N LYS A 5 52.78 -3.84 13.42
CA LYS A 5 52.34 -3.20 14.68
C LYS A 5 53.07 -1.87 14.95
N CYS A 6 54.28 -1.69 14.41
CA CYS A 6 55.04 -0.46 14.61
C CYS A 6 54.50 0.70 13.76
N TRP A 7 53.93 0.42 12.58
CA TRP A 7 53.34 1.44 11.70
C TRP A 7 52.00 1.99 12.24
N LEU A 8 51.21 1.13 12.88
CA LEU A 8 49.93 1.56 13.47
C LEU A 8 50.17 2.43 14.72
N LEU A 9 51.20 2.14 15.52
CA LEU A 9 51.56 2.98 16.68
C LEU A 9 52.16 4.33 16.25
N CYS A 10 52.90 4.41 15.16
CA CYS A 10 53.39 5.67 14.62
C CYS A 10 52.28 6.55 14.05
N MET A 11 51.27 5.97 13.40
CA MET A 11 50.11 6.75 12.92
C MET A 11 49.25 7.30 14.07
N VAL A 12 49.02 6.51 15.12
CA VAL A 12 48.29 6.96 16.31
C VAL A 12 49.06 8.01 17.08
N ALA A 13 50.39 7.88 17.16
CA ALA A 13 51.24 8.89 17.81
C ALA A 13 51.35 10.19 17.00
N LEU A 14 51.28 10.11 15.65
CA LEU A 14 51.26 11.30 14.80
C LEU A 14 49.92 12.03 14.90
N CYS A 15 48.80 11.30 14.97
CA CYS A 15 47.47 11.89 15.22
C CYS A 15 47.36 12.54 16.62
N LEU A 16 47.99 11.96 17.66
CA LEU A 16 47.97 12.51 19.01
C LEU A 16 48.92 13.72 19.18
N SER A 17 49.98 13.84 18.37
CA SER A 17 50.87 15.00 18.42
C SER A 17 50.31 16.23 17.71
N LEU A 18 49.35 16.05 16.79
CA LEU A 18 48.63 17.16 16.14
C LEU A 18 47.51 17.75 17.03
N ILE A 19 47.07 17.00 18.04
CA ILE A 19 46.04 17.46 18.99
C ILE A 19 46.68 18.29 20.14
N ALA A 20 47.97 18.20 20.38
CA ALA A 20 48.65 18.85 21.52
C ALA A 20 49.24 20.24 21.23
N THR A 21 49.14 20.79 20.01
CA THR A 21 49.72 22.11 19.66
C THR A 21 48.69 23.20 19.38
N SER A 22 47.42 22.99 19.70
CA SER A 22 46.37 24.00 19.47
C SER A 22 45.90 24.68 20.77
N CYS A 23 46.81 25.22 21.54
CA CYS A 23 46.47 26.14 22.60
C CYS A 23 47.26 27.47 22.40
N SER A 24 46.85 28.28 21.44
CA SER A 24 46.96 29.76 21.49
C SER A 24 46.50 30.41 20.18
N LYS A 25 45.54 31.30 20.30
CA LYS A 25 44.90 32.21 19.32
C LYS A 25 43.69 31.66 18.58
N LYS A 26 42.54 32.23 18.91
CA LYS A 26 41.33 32.25 18.07
C LYS A 26 41.65 32.96 16.72
N GLU A 27 42.14 32.23 15.77
CA GLU A 27 42.05 32.64 14.35
C GLU A 27 40.86 31.89 13.79
N SER A 28 39.89 32.65 13.24
CA SER A 28 38.82 32.04 12.42
C SER A 28 39.52 31.31 11.28
N SER A 29 39.47 30.01 11.30
CA SER A 29 40.05 29.21 10.23
C SER A 29 39.31 29.52 8.91
N SER A 30 40.09 29.73 7.86
CA SER A 30 39.54 30.03 6.55
C SER A 30 38.69 28.85 6.03
N GLN A 31 37.75 29.11 5.14
CA GLN A 31 36.99 28.04 4.48
C GLN A 31 37.90 27.07 3.70
N GLU A 32 39.07 27.52 3.29
CA GLU A 32 40.08 26.67 2.68
C GLU A 32 40.61 25.60 3.66
N GLU A 33 40.89 26.00 4.89
CA GLU A 33 41.31 25.07 5.95
C GLU A 33 40.15 24.10 6.32
N MET A 34 38.91 24.57 6.36
CA MET A 34 37.73 23.72 6.51
C MET A 34 37.67 22.69 5.39
N THR A 35 37.90 23.11 4.15
CA THR A 35 37.85 22.21 2.97
C THR A 35 38.95 21.15 3.04
N GLU A 36 40.16 21.50 3.41
CA GLU A 36 41.28 20.52 3.57
C GLU A 36 40.99 19.53 4.70
N ASN A 37 40.47 19.98 5.83
CA ASN A 37 40.05 19.11 6.94
C ASN A 37 38.89 18.19 6.53
N PHE A 38 37.90 18.70 5.80
CA PHE A 38 36.78 17.92 5.27
C PHE A 38 37.27 16.81 4.33
N LYS A 39 38.18 17.13 3.39
CA LYS A 39 38.79 16.13 2.52
C LYS A 39 39.46 14.99 3.29
N VAL A 40 40.21 15.33 4.34
CA VAL A 40 40.90 14.33 5.14
C VAL A 40 39.93 13.52 5.99
N LEU A 41 39.06 14.18 6.76
CA LEU A 41 38.27 13.58 7.82
C LEU A 41 36.97 12.91 7.28
N VAL A 42 36.35 13.53 6.27
CA VAL A 42 35.07 13.07 5.73
C VAL A 42 35.26 12.25 4.44
N MET A 43 36.12 12.76 3.54
CA MET A 43 36.29 12.19 2.21
C MET A 43 37.36 11.08 2.15
N GLY A 44 38.13 10.88 3.22
CA GLY A 44 39.23 9.91 3.23
C GLY A 44 40.33 10.26 2.22
N GLY A 45 40.55 11.55 1.97
CA GLY A 45 41.54 12.07 1.03
C GLY A 45 41.11 12.16 -0.42
N LYS A 46 39.84 11.89 -0.73
CA LYS A 46 39.26 12.09 -2.08
C LYS A 46 39.03 13.59 -2.33
N ASP A 47 39.09 13.99 -3.59
CA ASP A 47 38.66 15.32 -4.00
C ASP A 47 37.15 15.44 -4.04
N ILE A 48 36.65 16.65 -3.81
CA ILE A 48 35.22 16.98 -3.96
C ILE A 48 34.94 17.12 -5.46
N ASP A 49 33.76 16.63 -5.93
CA ASP A 49 33.30 16.87 -7.28
C ASP A 49 33.27 18.39 -7.56
N PRO A 50 33.96 18.90 -8.58
CA PRO A 50 33.96 20.32 -8.90
C PRO A 50 32.57 20.87 -9.26
N ASN A 51 31.62 20.00 -9.61
CA ASN A 51 30.24 20.35 -9.93
C ASN A 51 29.27 20.05 -8.77
N GLN A 52 29.78 19.68 -7.59
CA GLN A 52 28.92 19.30 -6.46
C GLN A 52 28.01 20.45 -6.03
N THR A 53 26.71 20.23 -6.10
CA THR A 53 25.69 21.22 -5.74
C THR A 53 25.36 21.22 -4.25
N TRP A 54 25.76 20.18 -3.52
CA TRP A 54 25.41 19.91 -2.12
C TRP A 54 23.90 19.83 -1.89
N ASN A 55 23.20 19.39 -2.92
CA ASN A 55 21.75 19.25 -2.93
C ASN A 55 21.35 17.85 -3.41
N THR A 56 20.55 17.14 -2.62
CA THR A 56 20.05 15.81 -2.96
C THR A 56 18.69 15.84 -3.64
N GLY A 57 18.04 16.99 -3.74
CA GLY A 57 16.70 17.14 -4.31
C GLY A 57 16.61 18.26 -5.33
N ILE A 58 15.74 18.07 -6.31
CA ILE A 58 15.43 19.07 -7.33
C ILE A 58 13.95 19.45 -7.21
N SER A 59 13.68 20.73 -7.08
CA SER A 59 12.32 21.26 -7.18
C SER A 59 11.90 21.29 -8.64
N THR A 60 10.87 20.54 -8.99
CA THR A 60 10.38 20.42 -10.37
C THR A 60 8.98 21.00 -10.46
N PRO A 61 8.76 22.05 -11.25
CA PRO A 61 7.43 22.58 -11.50
C PRO A 61 6.64 21.61 -12.38
N ILE A 62 5.43 21.23 -11.94
CA ILE A 62 4.53 20.34 -12.66
C ILE A 62 3.21 21.05 -12.89
N THR A 63 2.79 21.16 -14.14
CA THR A 63 1.46 21.62 -14.49
C THR A 63 0.50 20.44 -14.46
N VAL A 64 -0.44 20.47 -13.53
CA VAL A 64 -1.47 19.45 -13.40
C VAL A 64 -2.81 20.02 -13.85
N SER A 65 -3.54 19.27 -14.66
CA SER A 65 -4.88 19.60 -15.13
C SER A 65 -5.85 18.49 -14.79
N VAL A 66 -7.02 18.85 -14.29
CA VAL A 66 -8.09 17.88 -13.98
C VAL A 66 -9.35 18.29 -14.73
N ASN A 67 -9.82 17.42 -15.61
CA ASN A 67 -11.06 17.61 -16.35
C ASN A 67 -11.90 16.33 -16.28
N LEU A 68 -12.45 16.08 -15.11
CA LEU A 68 -13.26 14.92 -14.76
C LEU A 68 -14.72 15.36 -14.52
N GLU A 69 -15.35 14.91 -13.45
CA GLU A 69 -16.74 15.26 -13.15
C GLU A 69 -16.91 16.75 -12.81
N PRO A 70 -17.78 17.48 -13.53
CA PRO A 70 -17.96 18.92 -13.28
C PRO A 70 -18.40 19.22 -11.85
N GLY A 71 -17.76 20.22 -11.25
CA GLY A 71 -18.09 20.69 -9.91
C GLY A 71 -17.40 19.93 -8.77
N VAL A 72 -16.74 18.82 -9.05
CA VAL A 72 -16.00 18.02 -8.06
C VAL A 72 -14.57 18.54 -7.91
N THR A 73 -14.05 18.50 -6.69
CA THR A 73 -12.66 18.85 -6.36
C THR A 73 -11.88 17.58 -6.14
N TYR A 74 -10.70 17.49 -6.75
CA TYR A 74 -9.85 16.31 -6.76
C TYR A 74 -8.49 16.64 -6.14
N PRO A 75 -8.06 15.91 -5.11
CA PRO A 75 -6.67 15.90 -4.69
C PRO A 75 -5.83 15.07 -5.67
N VAL A 76 -4.67 15.59 -6.02
CA VAL A 76 -3.66 14.94 -6.86
C VAL A 76 -2.39 14.82 -6.05
N TYR A 77 -1.90 13.62 -5.85
CA TYR A 77 -0.69 13.32 -5.08
C TYR A 77 0.44 12.96 -6.03
N PHE A 78 1.67 13.36 -5.69
CA PHE A 78 2.86 13.09 -6.50
C PHE A 78 3.78 12.11 -5.79
N PHE A 79 4.35 11.17 -6.54
CA PHE A 79 5.21 10.09 -6.03
C PHE A 79 6.46 9.92 -6.89
N ILE A 80 7.55 9.45 -6.30
CA ILE A 80 8.81 9.13 -7.02
C ILE A 80 8.86 7.70 -7.55
N SER A 81 7.91 6.86 -7.19
CA SER A 81 7.66 5.54 -7.75
C SER A 81 6.16 5.35 -7.98
N ASN A 82 5.78 4.34 -8.73
CA ASN A 82 4.37 4.10 -9.04
C ASN A 82 3.65 3.49 -7.82
N PRO A 83 2.77 4.23 -7.13
CA PRO A 83 2.10 3.75 -5.92
C PRO A 83 1.12 2.60 -6.16
N ALA A 84 0.76 2.32 -7.42
CA ALA A 84 -0.10 1.18 -7.74
C ALA A 84 0.62 -0.17 -7.67
N ILE A 85 1.95 -0.17 -7.76
CA ILE A 85 2.78 -1.39 -7.78
C ILE A 85 3.88 -1.40 -6.71
N ASP A 86 4.13 -0.26 -6.09
CA ASP A 86 5.13 -0.09 -5.04
C ASP A 86 4.43 0.36 -3.76
N ALA A 87 4.25 -0.57 -2.83
CA ALA A 87 3.62 -0.29 -1.53
C ALA A 87 4.41 0.72 -0.68
N ASN A 88 5.70 0.94 -1.02
CA ASN A 88 6.57 1.91 -0.37
C ASN A 88 6.79 3.15 -1.26
N ALA A 89 5.85 3.46 -2.16
CA ALA A 89 5.97 4.63 -3.01
C ALA A 89 6.08 5.92 -2.19
N HIS A 90 7.17 6.66 -2.41
CA HIS A 90 7.44 7.89 -1.66
C HIS A 90 6.60 9.04 -2.20
N TYR A 91 5.80 9.60 -1.33
CA TYR A 91 4.97 10.78 -1.55
C TYR A 91 5.83 12.06 -1.48
N VAL A 92 5.73 12.91 -2.50
CA VAL A 92 6.59 14.09 -2.63
C VAL A 92 5.84 15.41 -2.84
N GLY A 93 4.53 15.40 -2.83
CA GLY A 93 3.72 16.61 -2.91
C GLY A 93 2.29 16.37 -3.34
N MET A 94 1.45 17.40 -3.23
CA MET A 94 0.08 17.33 -3.67
C MET A 94 -0.45 18.65 -4.22
N ALA A 95 -1.52 18.55 -5.00
CA ALA A 95 -2.32 19.68 -5.46
C ALA A 95 -3.81 19.38 -5.25
N ILE A 96 -4.61 20.40 -5.01
CA ILE A 96 -6.07 20.31 -4.98
C ILE A 96 -6.62 21.15 -6.12
N LEU A 97 -7.38 20.51 -7.02
CA LEU A 97 -7.95 21.14 -8.20
C LEU A 97 -9.45 20.83 -8.32
N LYS A 98 -10.21 21.83 -8.70
CA LYS A 98 -11.57 21.62 -9.15
C LYS A 98 -11.56 21.15 -10.61
N SER A 99 -12.50 20.30 -10.99
CA SER A 99 -12.65 19.89 -12.39
C SER A 99 -12.76 21.08 -13.32
N GLY A 100 -11.98 21.08 -14.39
CA GLY A 100 -11.79 22.19 -15.32
C GLY A 100 -10.62 23.12 -14.97
N GLU A 101 -9.95 22.93 -13.84
CA GLU A 101 -8.78 23.74 -13.45
C GLU A 101 -7.46 23.11 -13.92
N SER A 102 -6.48 24.01 -14.08
CA SER A 102 -5.07 23.66 -14.28
C SER A 102 -4.22 24.51 -13.33
N LYS A 103 -3.28 23.87 -12.62
CA LYS A 103 -2.36 24.54 -11.70
C LYS A 103 -0.93 24.05 -11.92
N THR A 104 0.03 24.94 -11.71
CA THR A 104 1.44 24.54 -11.61
C THR A 104 1.83 24.46 -10.14
N VAL A 105 2.35 23.32 -9.74
CA VAL A 105 2.87 23.06 -8.38
C VAL A 105 4.33 22.65 -8.46
N SER A 106 5.13 23.06 -7.50
CA SER A 106 6.51 22.60 -7.38
C SER A 106 6.57 21.35 -6.51
N VAL A 107 7.16 20.30 -7.06
CA VAL A 107 7.35 19.02 -6.38
C VAL A 107 8.84 18.77 -6.19
N VAL A 108 9.26 18.38 -5.00
CA VAL A 108 10.65 18.06 -4.71
C VAL A 108 10.89 16.59 -4.96
N LYS A 109 11.83 16.28 -5.86
CA LYS A 109 12.24 14.90 -6.15
C LYS A 109 13.74 14.73 -5.90
N PRO A 110 14.24 13.49 -5.71
CA PRO A 110 15.67 13.22 -5.74
C PRO A 110 16.35 13.80 -6.98
N ALA A 111 17.61 14.23 -6.85
CA ALA A 111 18.35 14.87 -7.94
C ALA A 111 18.70 13.93 -9.12
N ASN A 112 18.54 12.62 -8.93
CA ASN A 112 18.63 11.64 -10.01
C ASN A 112 17.44 11.77 -10.98
N ASP A 113 17.58 11.20 -12.17
CA ASP A 113 16.52 11.21 -13.20
C ASP A 113 15.37 10.27 -12.85
N THR A 114 14.68 10.59 -11.76
CA THR A 114 13.57 9.78 -11.25
C THR A 114 12.27 10.14 -11.95
N GLN A 115 11.58 9.14 -12.49
CA GLN A 115 10.25 9.30 -13.05
C GLN A 115 9.26 9.66 -11.95
N LEU A 116 8.54 10.76 -12.10
CA LEU A 116 7.44 11.14 -11.21
C LEU A 116 6.11 10.54 -11.68
N TYR A 117 5.29 10.19 -10.71
CA TYR A 117 3.91 9.74 -10.91
C TYR A 117 2.96 10.67 -10.20
N ALA A 118 1.80 10.91 -10.80
CA ALA A 118 0.73 11.69 -10.20
C ALA A 118 -0.50 10.81 -10.03
N ALA A 119 -1.09 10.81 -8.84
CA ALA A 119 -2.28 10.04 -8.52
C ALA A 119 -3.44 10.98 -8.19
N CYS A 120 -4.47 10.98 -9.03
CA CYS A 120 -5.70 11.73 -8.81
C CYS A 120 -6.70 10.86 -8.04
N TYR A 121 -7.10 11.31 -6.87
CA TYR A 121 -8.06 10.60 -6.04
C TYR A 121 -9.49 10.88 -6.49
N GLY A 122 -10.19 9.82 -6.94
CA GLY A 122 -11.55 9.91 -7.47
C GLY A 122 -12.68 9.62 -6.49
N GLY A 123 -12.34 9.35 -5.22
CA GLY A 123 -13.30 8.94 -4.19
C GLY A 123 -13.43 7.42 -4.05
N LYS A 124 -14.19 6.97 -3.04
CA LYS A 124 -14.39 5.54 -2.73
C LYS A 124 -13.09 4.72 -2.59
N GLY A 125 -12.00 5.36 -2.12
CA GLY A 125 -10.70 4.70 -1.99
C GLY A 125 -9.98 4.42 -3.30
N LYS A 126 -10.38 5.02 -4.41
CA LYS A 126 -9.82 4.78 -5.75
C LYS A 126 -9.05 5.99 -6.25
N ALA A 127 -7.96 5.75 -6.95
CA ALA A 127 -7.17 6.78 -7.59
C ALA A 127 -6.71 6.37 -8.99
N ILE A 128 -6.57 7.34 -9.90
CA ILE A 128 -5.91 7.17 -11.19
C ILE A 128 -4.47 7.62 -11.03
N CYS A 129 -3.51 6.78 -11.38
CA CYS A 129 -2.10 7.13 -11.41
C CYS A 129 -1.60 7.25 -12.84
N LEU A 130 -0.93 8.36 -13.13
CA LEU A 130 -0.28 8.63 -14.41
C LEU A 130 1.18 9.01 -14.17
N PRO A 131 2.11 8.63 -15.05
CA PRO A 131 3.45 9.20 -15.02
C PRO A 131 3.37 10.68 -15.46
N VAL A 132 4.17 11.49 -14.81
CA VAL A 132 4.35 12.89 -15.23
C VAL A 132 5.22 12.91 -16.49
N LYS A 133 4.71 13.43 -17.59
CA LYS A 133 5.43 13.53 -18.87
C LYS A 133 6.09 14.91 -18.99
N GLY A 134 7.42 14.94 -18.87
CA GLY A 134 8.14 16.20 -18.79
C GLY A 134 7.78 16.97 -17.53
N SER A 135 7.03 18.06 -17.68
CA SER A 135 6.50 18.88 -16.56
C SER A 135 4.97 18.96 -16.55
N GLU A 136 4.29 17.98 -17.15
CA GLU A 136 2.83 18.05 -17.30
C GLU A 136 2.17 16.72 -16.97
N VAL A 137 0.98 16.77 -16.37
CA VAL A 137 0.07 15.64 -16.21
C VAL A 137 -1.37 16.13 -16.34
N SER A 138 -2.18 15.37 -17.07
CA SER A 138 -3.59 15.72 -17.28
C SER A 138 -4.47 14.50 -16.98
N PHE A 139 -5.43 14.71 -16.10
CA PHE A 139 -6.49 13.76 -15.81
C PHE A 139 -7.75 14.22 -16.56
N SER A 140 -8.06 13.53 -17.65
CA SER A 140 -9.28 13.78 -18.41
C SER A 140 -10.03 12.47 -18.55
N GLY A 141 -11.29 12.48 -18.18
CA GLY A 141 -12.21 11.39 -18.38
C GLY A 141 -13.46 11.91 -19.06
N THR A 142 -13.47 11.95 -20.38
CA THR A 142 -14.71 11.94 -21.12
C THR A 142 -14.95 10.50 -21.51
N ILE A 143 -15.94 9.89 -20.87
CA ILE A 143 -16.60 8.72 -21.45
C ILE A 143 -17.31 9.25 -22.69
N THR A 144 -16.63 9.19 -23.83
CA THR A 144 -17.01 9.96 -25.01
C THR A 144 -17.92 9.21 -25.97
N SER A 145 -18.23 7.96 -25.73
CA SER A 145 -19.17 7.25 -26.59
C SER A 145 -19.86 6.11 -25.88
N GLU A 146 -21.12 5.96 -26.13
CA GLU A 146 -21.78 4.68 -25.91
C GLU A 146 -21.04 3.60 -26.73
N PRO A 147 -20.88 2.37 -26.20
CA PRO A 147 -20.22 1.30 -26.92
C PRO A 147 -20.92 1.08 -28.25
N SER A 148 -20.13 0.94 -29.30
CA SER A 148 -20.63 0.70 -30.66
C SER A 148 -21.32 -0.65 -30.84
N SER A 149 -21.25 -1.51 -29.85
CA SER A 149 -21.92 -2.81 -29.79
C SER A 149 -22.95 -2.81 -28.68
N PRO A 150 -24.20 -3.21 -28.95
CA PRO A 150 -25.20 -3.33 -27.89
C PRO A 150 -24.71 -4.34 -26.85
N LYS A 151 -24.79 -3.97 -25.56
CA LYS A 151 -24.69 -4.94 -24.48
C LYS A 151 -25.62 -6.12 -24.83
N PRO A 152 -25.15 -7.37 -24.71
CA PRO A 152 -26.04 -8.48 -24.88
C PRO A 152 -27.24 -8.28 -23.96
N THR A 153 -28.44 -8.11 -24.54
CA THR A 153 -29.69 -7.89 -23.80
C THR A 153 -30.11 -9.11 -22.98
N THR A 154 -29.38 -10.20 -23.12
CA THR A 154 -29.50 -11.43 -22.32
C THR A 154 -28.55 -11.46 -21.13
N GLY A 155 -27.90 -10.35 -20.76
CA GLY A 155 -27.25 -10.26 -19.48
C GLY A 155 -28.30 -10.52 -18.41
N ASN A 156 -28.23 -11.69 -17.78
CA ASN A 156 -29.02 -11.96 -16.60
C ASN A 156 -28.91 -10.74 -15.70
N ASN A 157 -30.03 -10.19 -15.26
CA ASN A 157 -30.07 -9.24 -14.16
C ASN A 157 -29.67 -10.00 -12.89
N TRP A 158 -28.41 -10.30 -12.79
CA TRP A 158 -27.80 -10.94 -11.65
C TRP A 158 -27.63 -9.86 -10.57
N SER A 159 -28.74 -9.50 -9.94
CA SER A 159 -28.57 -8.94 -8.60
C SER A 159 -28.06 -10.09 -7.73
N VAL A 160 -26.96 -9.90 -7.06
CA VAL A 160 -26.57 -10.84 -5.98
C VAL A 160 -27.75 -10.85 -5.03
N PRO A 161 -28.48 -11.96 -4.90
CA PRO A 161 -29.64 -11.97 -4.04
C PRO A 161 -29.17 -11.71 -2.62
N VAL A 162 -29.70 -10.70 -1.94
CA VAL A 162 -29.44 -10.49 -0.52
C VAL A 162 -30.08 -11.65 0.22
N ILE A 163 -29.30 -12.67 0.53
CA ILE A 163 -29.72 -13.81 1.30
C ILE A 163 -29.42 -13.54 2.75
N ASN A 164 -30.45 -13.36 3.52
CA ASN A 164 -30.32 -13.28 4.97
C ASN A 164 -30.09 -14.67 5.55
N MET A 165 -29.37 -14.71 6.67
CA MET A 165 -29.18 -15.94 7.40
C MET A 165 -30.55 -16.56 7.73
N PRO A 166 -30.77 -17.86 7.45
CA PRO A 166 -32.00 -18.52 7.79
C PRO A 166 -32.23 -18.57 9.29
N SER A 167 -33.50 -18.54 9.71
CA SER A 167 -33.85 -18.76 11.11
C SER A 167 -33.43 -20.17 11.52
N THR A 168 -32.55 -20.26 12.52
CA THR A 168 -32.06 -21.53 13.07
C THR A 168 -32.81 -21.96 14.33
N SER A 169 -33.78 -21.19 14.81
CA SER A 169 -34.49 -21.45 16.08
C SER A 169 -35.06 -22.86 16.16
N LYS A 170 -35.65 -23.37 15.06
CA LYS A 170 -36.20 -24.73 15.04
C LYS A 170 -35.14 -25.84 15.17
N TYR A 171 -33.88 -25.55 14.98
CA TYR A 171 -32.76 -26.51 15.10
C TYR A 171 -31.99 -26.37 16.39
N THR A 172 -32.20 -25.27 17.13
CA THR A 172 -31.44 -24.91 18.32
C THR A 172 -32.29 -24.85 19.59
N THR A 173 -33.57 -25.22 19.50
CA THR A 173 -34.51 -25.27 20.62
C THR A 173 -35.24 -26.61 20.62
N GLY A 174 -35.77 -27.00 21.78
CA GLY A 174 -36.46 -28.26 21.98
C GLY A 174 -35.69 -29.23 22.86
N THR A 175 -36.14 -30.48 22.90
CA THR A 175 -35.43 -31.55 23.65
C THR A 175 -34.25 -32.03 22.80
N MET A 176 -33.05 -31.90 23.33
CA MET A 176 -31.79 -32.27 22.66
C MET A 176 -31.15 -33.44 23.40
N VAL A 177 -30.51 -34.34 22.65
CA VAL A 177 -29.76 -35.48 23.17
C VAL A 177 -28.27 -35.28 22.89
N ALA A 178 -27.42 -35.91 23.73
CA ALA A 178 -25.99 -35.97 23.41
C ALA A 178 -25.73 -36.98 22.26
N PRO A 179 -24.63 -36.89 21.52
CA PRO A 179 -24.34 -37.84 20.42
C PRO A 179 -24.36 -39.30 20.85
N ASP A 180 -23.91 -39.59 22.03
CA ASP A 180 -23.81 -40.95 22.59
C ASP A 180 -25.17 -41.46 23.15
N ASP A 181 -26.13 -40.59 23.32
CA ASP A 181 -27.48 -40.90 23.86
C ASP A 181 -28.53 -41.10 22.75
N ILE A 182 -28.11 -41.11 21.47
CA ILE A 182 -29.03 -41.34 20.36
C ILE A 182 -29.56 -42.76 20.41
N ASP A 183 -30.89 -42.91 20.49
CA ASP A 183 -31.56 -44.22 20.43
C ASP A 183 -31.35 -44.83 19.04
N PRO A 184 -30.68 -45.98 18.92
CA PRO A 184 -30.44 -46.64 17.65
C PRO A 184 -31.72 -47.22 17.01
N GLU A 185 -32.80 -47.36 17.80
CA GLU A 185 -34.09 -47.83 17.30
C GLU A 185 -35.04 -46.70 16.90
N LEU A 186 -34.59 -45.46 16.97
CA LEU A 186 -35.42 -44.32 16.57
C LEU A 186 -35.78 -44.41 15.08
N PRO A 187 -37.07 -44.22 14.71
CA PRO A 187 -37.49 -44.17 13.30
C PRO A 187 -36.70 -43.15 12.49
N SER A 188 -36.29 -43.52 11.27
CA SER A 188 -35.45 -42.67 10.41
C SER A 188 -36.05 -41.31 10.04
N GLU A 189 -37.38 -41.15 10.12
CA GLU A 189 -38.09 -39.92 9.85
C GLU A 189 -38.41 -39.10 11.12
N ALA A 190 -38.10 -39.61 12.32
CA ALA A 190 -38.33 -38.90 13.56
C ALA A 190 -37.46 -37.62 13.62
N GLU A 191 -38.03 -36.54 14.12
CA GLU A 191 -37.30 -35.31 14.37
C GLU A 191 -36.33 -35.56 15.52
N LEU A 192 -35.03 -35.30 15.31
CA LEU A 192 -33.99 -35.55 16.27
C LEU A 192 -33.04 -34.32 16.35
N HIS A 193 -32.88 -33.80 17.55
CA HIS A 193 -31.96 -32.70 17.85
C HIS A 193 -30.80 -33.20 18.71
N VAL A 194 -29.58 -33.06 18.20
CA VAL A 194 -28.34 -33.44 18.89
C VAL A 194 -27.62 -32.16 19.35
N LEU A 195 -27.19 -32.15 20.61
CA LEU A 195 -26.41 -31.04 21.18
C LEU A 195 -24.97 -31.53 21.51
N ILE A 196 -24.02 -30.76 21.00
CA ILE A 196 -22.60 -30.88 21.35
C ILE A 196 -22.20 -29.61 22.09
N ASN A 197 -22.28 -29.62 23.42
CA ASN A 197 -21.96 -28.46 24.26
C ASN A 197 -20.65 -28.57 25.03
N ASN A 198 -19.97 -29.71 24.90
CA ASN A 198 -18.65 -29.99 25.45
C ASN A 198 -17.74 -30.52 24.33
N ASP A 199 -16.52 -30.90 24.68
CA ASP A 199 -15.62 -31.53 23.71
C ASP A 199 -16.14 -32.94 23.37
N TYR A 200 -16.40 -33.16 22.10
CA TYR A 200 -16.80 -34.45 21.54
C TYR A 200 -15.85 -34.84 20.41
N THR A 201 -15.30 -36.02 20.47
CA THR A 201 -14.42 -36.58 19.43
C THR A 201 -15.07 -37.84 18.88
N GLY A 202 -15.57 -37.78 17.65
CA GLY A 202 -16.31 -38.90 17.09
C GLY A 202 -17.06 -38.53 15.79
N PHE A 203 -17.89 -39.48 15.34
CA PHE A 203 -18.84 -39.23 14.24
C PHE A 203 -20.25 -39.63 14.70
N ILE A 204 -21.26 -39.10 14.01
CA ILE A 204 -22.67 -39.37 14.34
C ILE A 204 -23.27 -40.28 13.26
N PRO A 205 -23.37 -41.60 13.49
CA PRO A 205 -23.85 -42.56 12.50
C PRO A 205 -25.26 -42.29 12.02
N ALA A 206 -26.11 -41.76 12.90
CA ALA A 206 -27.51 -41.44 12.60
C ALA A 206 -27.69 -40.47 11.43
N LEU A 207 -26.70 -39.58 11.15
CA LEU A 207 -26.73 -38.66 10.03
C LEU A 207 -26.78 -39.35 8.66
N ASN A 208 -26.30 -40.60 8.57
CA ASN A 208 -26.34 -41.36 7.32
C ASN A 208 -27.68 -42.04 7.08
N SER A 209 -28.49 -42.24 8.11
CA SER A 209 -29.74 -43.04 8.04
C SER A 209 -31.01 -42.25 8.34
N HIS A 210 -30.89 -41.10 9.01
CA HIS A 210 -32.07 -40.27 9.37
C HIS A 210 -32.26 -39.10 8.42
N SER A 211 -33.53 -38.74 8.23
CA SER A 211 -33.96 -37.44 7.74
C SER A 211 -34.47 -36.61 8.93
N ASN A 212 -34.45 -35.27 8.82
CA ASN A 212 -34.88 -34.33 9.89
C ASN A 212 -34.00 -34.33 11.15
N LEU A 213 -32.75 -34.73 11.02
CA LEU A 213 -31.76 -34.63 12.11
C LEU A 213 -31.06 -33.26 12.10
N SER A 214 -30.97 -32.62 13.24
CA SER A 214 -30.15 -31.42 13.41
C SER A 214 -29.10 -31.62 14.48
N VAL A 215 -27.89 -31.10 14.22
CA VAL A 215 -26.78 -31.09 15.17
C VAL A 215 -26.47 -29.62 15.52
N TYR A 216 -26.59 -29.30 16.80
CA TYR A 216 -26.23 -27.97 17.31
C TYR A 216 -24.92 -28.07 18.13
N VAL A 217 -23.90 -27.32 17.70
CA VAL A 217 -22.58 -27.32 18.31
C VAL A 217 -22.35 -25.99 19.03
N THR A 218 -22.11 -26.03 20.32
CA THR A 218 -21.72 -24.90 21.17
C THR A 218 -20.41 -25.19 21.95
N GLY A 219 -19.94 -26.46 21.90
CA GLY A 219 -18.63 -26.92 22.35
C GLY A 219 -17.71 -27.21 21.17
N THR A 220 -16.76 -28.12 21.36
CA THR A 220 -15.84 -28.54 20.29
C THR A 220 -16.23 -29.94 19.77
N TRP A 221 -16.47 -30.05 18.45
CA TRP A 221 -16.65 -31.34 17.79
C TRP A 221 -15.48 -31.64 16.87
N THR A 222 -14.68 -32.67 17.22
CA THR A 222 -13.58 -33.15 16.37
C THR A 222 -14.01 -34.42 15.64
N LEU A 223 -14.02 -34.35 14.30
CA LEU A 223 -14.38 -35.51 13.47
C LEU A 223 -13.30 -36.60 13.53
N THR A 224 -13.76 -37.86 13.52
CA THR A 224 -12.88 -39.05 13.41
C THR A 224 -13.13 -39.86 12.12
N PHE A 225 -14.16 -39.52 11.39
CA PHE A 225 -14.55 -40.06 10.08
C PHE A 225 -15.23 -38.95 9.26
N ASP A 226 -15.42 -39.22 7.97
CA ASP A 226 -16.22 -38.35 7.11
C ASP A 226 -17.65 -38.24 7.70
N GLN A 227 -18.10 -37.00 7.79
CA GLN A 227 -19.44 -36.71 8.29
C GLN A 227 -20.27 -36.04 7.21
N ARG A 228 -21.42 -36.63 6.96
CA ARG A 228 -22.31 -36.19 5.89
C ARG A 228 -23.68 -35.80 6.44
N PHE A 229 -24.11 -34.63 6.05
CA PHE A 229 -25.44 -34.09 6.28
C PHE A 229 -26.24 -34.24 4.97
N ALA A 230 -27.02 -35.31 4.85
CA ALA A 230 -27.89 -35.59 3.70
C ALA A 230 -29.37 -35.54 4.12
N ASN A 231 -30.32 -35.78 3.22
CA ASN A 231 -31.74 -35.86 3.50
C ASN A 231 -32.34 -34.62 4.22
N GLY A 232 -31.75 -33.42 4.00
CA GLY A 232 -32.21 -32.23 4.67
C GLY A 232 -31.75 -32.09 6.12
N ASN A 233 -30.82 -32.95 6.57
CA ASN A 233 -30.19 -32.82 7.89
C ASN A 233 -29.38 -31.51 7.99
N VAL A 234 -29.28 -30.96 9.20
CA VAL A 234 -28.75 -29.62 9.42
C VAL A 234 -27.68 -29.61 10.48
N LEU A 235 -26.53 -28.99 10.17
CA LEU A 235 -25.54 -28.59 11.16
C LEU A 235 -25.71 -27.11 11.49
N VAL A 236 -25.77 -26.79 12.77
CA VAL A 236 -25.69 -25.40 13.26
C VAL A 236 -24.47 -25.28 14.18
N VAL A 237 -23.49 -24.47 13.83
CA VAL A 237 -22.35 -24.15 14.68
C VAL A 237 -22.64 -22.81 15.36
N GLY A 238 -22.94 -22.87 16.66
CA GLY A 238 -23.38 -21.73 17.47
C GLY A 238 -22.22 -20.86 17.96
N ASN A 239 -22.56 -19.80 18.66
CA ASN A 239 -21.54 -18.93 19.29
C ASN A 239 -20.71 -19.73 20.29
N GLY A 240 -19.38 -19.66 20.13
CA GLY A 240 -18.41 -20.47 20.91
C GLY A 240 -18.29 -21.92 20.45
N GLY A 241 -19.16 -22.38 19.54
CA GLY A 241 -19.08 -23.72 18.97
C GLY A 241 -17.96 -23.83 17.93
N LYS A 242 -17.32 -24.98 17.90
CA LYS A 242 -16.22 -25.28 16.98
C LYS A 242 -16.36 -26.69 16.39
N VAL A 243 -16.28 -26.80 15.07
CA VAL A 243 -16.16 -28.09 14.39
C VAL A 243 -14.76 -28.19 13.79
N VAL A 244 -14.02 -29.20 14.21
CA VAL A 244 -12.68 -29.49 13.72
C VAL A 244 -12.74 -30.66 12.74
N VAL A 245 -12.30 -30.43 11.50
CA VAL A 245 -12.18 -31.44 10.45
C VAL A 245 -10.72 -31.74 10.24
N PRO A 246 -10.18 -32.83 10.80
CA PRO A 246 -8.77 -33.17 10.66
C PRO A 246 -8.43 -33.53 9.20
N LYS A 247 -7.13 -33.55 8.91
CA LYS A 247 -6.61 -33.93 7.60
C LYS A 247 -7.09 -35.32 7.18
N GLY A 248 -7.57 -35.40 5.94
CA GLY A 248 -8.07 -36.62 5.34
C GLY A 248 -9.53 -36.93 5.66
N PHE A 249 -10.20 -36.09 6.47
CA PHE A 249 -11.65 -36.19 6.70
C PHE A 249 -12.42 -35.09 5.99
N LYS A 250 -13.69 -35.36 5.75
CA LYS A 250 -14.62 -34.48 5.06
C LYS A 250 -15.89 -34.27 5.89
N LEU A 251 -16.31 -33.01 5.94
CA LEU A 251 -17.64 -32.59 6.36
C LEU A 251 -18.43 -32.20 5.11
N SER A 252 -19.55 -32.84 4.83
CA SER A 252 -20.27 -32.68 3.54
C SER A 252 -21.76 -32.49 3.71
N THR A 253 -22.37 -31.70 2.82
CA THR A 253 -23.83 -31.61 2.64
C THR A 253 -24.32 -32.47 1.49
N SER A 254 -23.45 -33.19 0.78
CA SER A 254 -23.76 -33.94 -0.42
C SER A 254 -24.74 -35.10 -0.15
N PRO A 255 -25.74 -35.32 -1.01
CA PRO A 255 -26.62 -36.47 -0.90
C PRO A 255 -25.89 -37.80 -1.17
N LEU A 256 -26.38 -38.89 -0.63
CA LEU A 256 -25.87 -40.24 -0.88
C LEU A 256 -26.34 -40.83 -2.21
N THR A 257 -27.46 -40.37 -2.66
CA THR A 257 -28.10 -40.76 -3.93
C THR A 257 -28.80 -39.58 -4.59
N ASP A 258 -29.04 -39.64 -5.88
CA ASP A 258 -29.72 -38.57 -6.66
C ASP A 258 -31.13 -38.27 -6.18
N THR A 259 -31.75 -39.17 -5.40
CA THR A 259 -33.11 -38.99 -4.86
C THR A 259 -33.12 -38.30 -3.49
N GLN A 260 -31.99 -38.18 -2.83
CA GLN A 260 -31.87 -37.54 -1.54
C GLN A 260 -31.69 -36.03 -1.71
N LYS A 261 -32.15 -35.27 -0.73
CA LYS A 261 -31.90 -33.83 -0.65
C LYS A 261 -30.52 -33.57 -0.01
N PRO A 262 -29.79 -32.58 -0.46
CA PRO A 262 -28.61 -32.07 0.28
C PRO A 262 -29.01 -31.64 1.68
N GLY A 263 -28.03 -31.69 2.58
CA GLY A 263 -28.13 -31.08 3.90
C GLY A 263 -27.73 -29.60 3.89
N MET A 264 -27.64 -29.03 5.09
CA MET A 264 -27.31 -27.60 5.27
C MET A 264 -26.32 -27.42 6.41
N ILE A 265 -25.42 -26.47 6.28
CA ILE A 265 -24.49 -26.06 7.32
C ILE A 265 -24.68 -24.57 7.58
N TYR A 266 -24.99 -24.21 8.81
CA TYR A 266 -25.13 -22.84 9.27
C TYR A 266 -24.08 -22.54 10.33
N VAL A 267 -23.14 -21.62 10.03
CA VAL A 267 -22.16 -21.13 11.01
C VAL A 267 -22.66 -19.77 11.50
N LEU A 268 -23.06 -19.73 12.78
CA LEU A 268 -23.57 -18.49 13.40
C LEU A 268 -22.42 -17.55 13.77
N PRO A 269 -22.69 -16.26 14.05
CA PRO A 269 -21.67 -15.36 14.58
C PRO A 269 -20.99 -15.97 15.82
N GLY A 270 -19.65 -16.02 15.80
CA GLY A 270 -18.84 -16.65 16.85
C GLY A 270 -18.74 -18.16 16.80
N GLY A 271 -19.36 -18.82 15.81
CA GLY A 271 -19.13 -20.23 15.48
C GLY A 271 -17.92 -20.38 14.53
N GLU A 272 -17.28 -21.56 14.56
CA GLU A 272 -16.07 -21.84 13.78
C GLU A 272 -16.11 -23.25 13.17
N ILE A 273 -15.73 -23.36 11.88
CA ILE A 273 -15.32 -24.61 11.27
C ILE A 273 -13.83 -24.48 10.91
N SER A 274 -13.00 -25.42 11.38
CA SER A 274 -11.55 -25.35 11.18
C SER A 274 -10.90 -26.71 10.99
N GLY A 275 -9.61 -26.70 10.62
CA GLY A 275 -8.79 -27.89 10.49
C GLY A 275 -8.13 -28.03 9.13
N GLU A 276 -7.45 -29.18 8.94
CA GLU A 276 -6.69 -29.49 7.71
C GLU A 276 -7.49 -30.36 6.71
N GLY A 277 -8.77 -30.62 6.97
CA GLY A 277 -9.63 -31.43 6.12
C GLY A 277 -10.37 -30.63 5.07
N THR A 278 -11.51 -31.17 4.60
CA THR A 278 -12.35 -30.60 3.56
C THR A 278 -13.77 -30.33 4.08
N VAL A 279 -14.35 -29.21 3.71
CA VAL A 279 -15.80 -28.98 3.81
C VAL A 279 -16.39 -28.89 2.41
N GLU A 280 -17.40 -29.70 2.14
CA GLU A 280 -18.07 -29.78 0.83
C GLU A 280 -19.52 -29.31 0.95
N PHE A 281 -19.86 -28.36 0.09
CA PHE A 281 -21.21 -27.82 -0.04
C PHE A 281 -21.85 -28.27 -1.34
N THR A 282 -23.05 -28.81 -1.23
CA THR A 282 -23.90 -29.17 -2.37
C THR A 282 -25.27 -28.55 -2.14
N ASP A 283 -25.86 -27.93 -3.16
CA ASP A 283 -27.16 -27.30 -3.03
C ASP A 283 -28.28 -28.18 -3.55
N GLY A 284 -29.48 -27.89 -3.06
CA GLY A 284 -30.71 -28.43 -3.57
C GLY A 284 -31.76 -27.34 -3.70
N THR A 285 -32.89 -27.66 -4.29
CA THR A 285 -33.98 -26.68 -4.48
C THR A 285 -34.46 -26.12 -3.14
N GLY A 286 -34.16 -24.84 -2.91
CA GLY A 286 -34.58 -24.11 -1.70
C GLY A 286 -33.74 -24.42 -0.45
N THR A 287 -32.61 -25.06 -0.62
CA THR A 287 -31.64 -25.34 0.47
C THR A 287 -30.29 -24.67 0.15
N TYR A 288 -29.66 -24.07 1.13
CA TYR A 288 -28.30 -23.47 0.99
C TYR A 288 -27.61 -23.43 2.35
N SER A 289 -26.29 -23.45 2.30
CA SER A 289 -25.43 -23.29 3.48
C SER A 289 -25.01 -21.83 3.67
N TYR A 290 -24.83 -21.41 4.93
CA TYR A 290 -24.58 -20.02 5.28
C TYR A 290 -23.51 -19.89 6.36
N ASN A 291 -22.53 -19.04 6.13
CA ASN A 291 -21.49 -18.69 7.09
C ASN A 291 -21.65 -17.23 7.55
N ALA A 292 -21.91 -17.03 8.84
CA ALA A 292 -21.83 -15.73 9.52
C ALA A 292 -20.75 -15.72 10.62
N GLY A 293 -20.04 -16.82 10.80
CA GLY A 293 -18.92 -17.01 11.72
C GLY A 293 -17.57 -17.08 10.98
N SER A 294 -16.82 -18.13 11.23
CA SER A 294 -15.51 -18.34 10.63
C SER A 294 -15.36 -19.74 10.04
N ILE A 295 -14.78 -19.83 8.84
CA ILE A 295 -14.36 -21.09 8.21
C ILE A 295 -12.87 -20.98 7.90
N THR A 296 -12.03 -21.70 8.68
CA THR A 296 -10.57 -21.72 8.57
C THR A 296 -10.11 -23.16 8.32
N ILE A 297 -10.32 -23.64 7.12
CA ILE A 297 -10.07 -25.02 6.72
C ILE A 297 -9.20 -25.06 5.47
N ASN A 298 -8.48 -26.18 5.23
CA ASN A 298 -7.60 -26.26 4.07
C ASN A 298 -8.39 -26.26 2.74
N GLU A 299 -9.54 -26.90 2.70
CA GLU A 299 -10.29 -27.01 1.46
C GLU A 299 -11.79 -26.77 1.65
N VAL A 300 -12.36 -25.90 0.84
CA VAL A 300 -13.80 -25.69 0.67
C VAL A 300 -14.16 -26.13 -0.74
N CYS A 301 -14.95 -27.20 -0.86
CA CYS A 301 -15.43 -27.71 -2.13
C CYS A 301 -16.90 -27.25 -2.36
N LEU A 302 -17.15 -26.66 -3.52
CA LEU A 302 -18.49 -26.25 -3.96
C LEU A 302 -18.93 -27.17 -5.09
N SER A 303 -19.46 -28.33 -4.72
CA SER A 303 -19.82 -29.41 -5.67
C SER A 303 -21.26 -29.24 -6.12
N SER A 304 -21.46 -28.59 -7.25
CA SER A 304 -22.79 -28.12 -7.73
C SER A 304 -23.56 -27.39 -6.64
N GLY A 305 -22.85 -26.60 -5.82
CA GLY A 305 -23.41 -25.99 -4.64
C GLY A 305 -22.92 -24.57 -4.41
N SER A 306 -23.57 -23.89 -3.47
CA SER A 306 -23.26 -22.53 -3.13
C SER A 306 -22.97 -22.36 -1.64
N LEU A 307 -21.97 -21.54 -1.33
CA LEU A 307 -21.73 -21.07 0.03
C LEU A 307 -22.04 -19.57 0.11
N TYR A 308 -22.95 -19.20 1.00
CA TYR A 308 -23.25 -17.79 1.31
C TYR A 308 -22.41 -17.36 2.51
N ASN A 309 -21.41 -16.52 2.25
CA ASN A 309 -20.49 -16.04 3.27
C ASN A 309 -20.79 -14.59 3.67
N ALA A 310 -21.28 -14.39 4.88
CA ALA A 310 -21.39 -13.08 5.52
C ALA A 310 -20.40 -12.91 6.68
N GLY A 311 -19.64 -13.95 7.01
CA GLY A 311 -18.57 -13.98 8.00
C GLY A 311 -17.20 -13.91 7.37
N THR A 312 -16.29 -14.75 7.86
CA THR A 312 -14.91 -14.84 7.35
C THR A 312 -14.61 -16.24 6.83
N ILE A 313 -13.94 -16.31 5.69
CA ILE A 313 -13.30 -17.53 5.18
C ILE A 313 -11.80 -17.29 5.15
N GLY A 314 -11.01 -18.26 5.68
CA GLY A 314 -9.56 -18.17 5.77
C GLY A 314 -9.07 -17.34 6.95
N ASP A 315 -7.74 -17.25 7.11
CA ASP A 315 -7.06 -16.60 8.23
C ASP A 315 -6.10 -15.51 7.73
N GLY A 316 -6.66 -14.45 7.18
CA GLY A 316 -5.89 -13.31 6.69
C GLY A 316 -4.82 -13.73 5.67
N ASP A 317 -3.68 -13.06 5.69
CA ASP A 317 -2.55 -13.32 4.77
C ASP A 317 -1.79 -14.63 5.05
N ASN A 318 -2.10 -15.31 6.15
CA ASN A 318 -1.51 -16.62 6.51
C ASN A 318 -2.42 -17.79 6.12
N THR A 319 -3.48 -17.55 5.37
CA THR A 319 -4.46 -18.59 5.03
C THR A 319 -3.87 -19.72 4.18
N ASN A 320 -4.29 -20.95 4.49
CA ASN A 320 -4.07 -22.12 3.64
C ASN A 320 -5.37 -22.56 2.95
N THR A 321 -6.46 -21.83 3.14
CA THR A 321 -7.79 -22.19 2.63
C THR A 321 -7.83 -22.10 1.11
N THR A 322 -8.14 -23.19 0.45
CA THR A 322 -8.38 -23.29 -0.99
C THR A 322 -9.87 -23.48 -1.24
N VAL A 323 -10.41 -22.76 -2.21
CA VAL A 323 -11.79 -22.98 -2.68
C VAL A 323 -11.74 -23.67 -4.03
N TYR A 324 -12.51 -24.73 -4.18
CA TYR A 324 -12.63 -25.49 -5.42
C TYR A 324 -14.10 -25.64 -5.82
N GLY A 325 -14.45 -25.23 -7.04
CA GLY A 325 -15.80 -25.36 -7.60
C GLY A 325 -15.87 -26.37 -8.71
N GLU A 326 -16.90 -27.22 -8.69
CA GLU A 326 -17.15 -28.18 -9.76
C GLU A 326 -18.66 -28.36 -10.00
N ALA A 327 -19.05 -28.70 -11.22
CA ALA A 327 -20.38 -29.18 -11.52
C ALA A 327 -20.37 -30.70 -11.56
N THR A 328 -21.10 -31.32 -10.67
CA THR A 328 -21.43 -32.73 -10.71
C THR A 328 -22.76 -32.88 -11.47
N ASN A 329 -22.77 -33.46 -12.64
CA ASN A 329 -23.93 -33.66 -13.50
C ASN A 329 -24.36 -32.49 -14.43
N GLY A 330 -23.46 -31.53 -14.70
CA GLY A 330 -23.58 -30.65 -15.90
C GLY A 330 -24.48 -29.43 -15.80
N ASP A 331 -25.08 -29.10 -14.66
CA ASP A 331 -26.11 -28.07 -14.64
C ASP A 331 -25.87 -26.86 -13.71
N THR A 332 -25.08 -26.98 -12.67
CA THR A 332 -24.94 -25.87 -11.72
C THR A 332 -23.43 -25.70 -11.30
N PRO A 333 -22.85 -24.54 -11.58
CA PRO A 333 -21.47 -24.28 -11.14
C PRO A 333 -21.37 -24.15 -9.62
N GLY A 334 -20.19 -24.40 -9.09
CA GLY A 334 -19.87 -24.06 -7.71
C GLY A 334 -19.78 -22.55 -7.54
N LEU A 335 -20.59 -21.97 -6.64
CA LEU A 335 -20.67 -20.52 -6.47
C LEU A 335 -20.34 -20.08 -5.05
N LEU A 336 -19.40 -19.14 -4.93
CA LEU A 336 -19.14 -18.42 -3.68
C LEU A 336 -19.88 -17.08 -3.69
N PHE A 337 -20.92 -16.96 -2.88
CA PHE A 337 -21.59 -15.68 -2.60
C PHE A 337 -20.91 -15.02 -1.40
N ASN A 338 -20.13 -13.99 -1.63
CA ASN A 338 -19.36 -13.34 -0.59
C ASN A 338 -19.91 -11.96 -0.24
N TYR A 339 -20.54 -11.85 0.93
CA TYR A 339 -20.97 -10.59 1.55
C TYR A 339 -20.03 -10.18 2.69
N GLY A 340 -19.21 -11.11 3.17
CA GLY A 340 -18.21 -10.93 4.22
C GLY A 340 -16.80 -10.79 3.65
N THR A 341 -15.85 -11.40 4.31
CA THR A 341 -14.44 -11.38 3.90
C THR A 341 -13.96 -12.79 3.58
N ALA A 342 -13.22 -12.94 2.48
CA ALA A 342 -12.60 -14.21 2.14
C ALA A 342 -11.11 -14.02 1.87
N TYR A 343 -10.27 -14.72 2.63
CA TYR A 343 -8.84 -14.85 2.42
C TYR A 343 -8.54 -16.25 1.96
N LEU A 344 -8.04 -16.41 0.75
CA LEU A 344 -7.87 -17.71 0.12
C LEU A 344 -6.43 -17.87 -0.37
N MET A 345 -5.86 -19.05 -0.21
CA MET A 345 -4.59 -19.39 -0.85
C MET A 345 -4.79 -19.49 -2.36
N GLN A 346 -5.83 -20.18 -2.79
CA GLN A 346 -6.19 -20.38 -4.16
C GLN A 346 -7.72 -20.53 -4.31
N ALA A 347 -8.25 -20.09 -5.45
CA ALA A 347 -9.64 -20.33 -5.80
C ALA A 347 -9.72 -20.75 -7.28
N SER A 348 -10.30 -21.92 -7.56
CA SER A 348 -10.34 -22.50 -8.91
C SER A 348 -11.41 -23.56 -9.03
N GLY A 349 -11.56 -24.15 -10.20
CA GLY A 349 -12.45 -25.28 -10.42
C GLY A 349 -12.78 -25.48 -11.89
N SER A 350 -13.40 -26.62 -12.22
CA SER A 350 -13.88 -26.89 -13.57
C SER A 350 -15.08 -26.00 -13.94
N GLU A 351 -15.93 -25.71 -12.94
CA GLU A 351 -17.04 -24.74 -13.05
C GLU A 351 -17.14 -23.96 -11.75
N PHE A 352 -16.47 -22.82 -11.69
CA PHE A 352 -16.37 -21.99 -10.49
C PHE A 352 -16.65 -20.52 -10.79
N GLY A 353 -17.46 -19.90 -9.93
CA GLY A 353 -17.76 -18.47 -9.99
C GLY A 353 -17.82 -17.81 -8.61
N ILE A 354 -17.60 -16.50 -8.58
CA ILE A 354 -17.68 -15.67 -7.37
C ILE A 354 -18.70 -14.55 -7.60
N LEU A 355 -19.59 -14.39 -6.63
CA LEU A 355 -20.47 -13.23 -6.53
C LEU A 355 -20.04 -12.45 -5.29
N ASN A 356 -19.25 -11.40 -5.50
CA ASN A 356 -18.61 -10.64 -4.42
C ASN A 356 -19.27 -9.29 -4.18
N SER A 357 -19.76 -9.07 -2.96
CA SER A 357 -20.33 -7.79 -2.52
C SER A 357 -19.44 -7.05 -1.52
N ASN A 358 -18.30 -7.65 -1.10
CA ASN A 358 -17.39 -7.02 -0.15
C ASN A 358 -15.92 -7.26 -0.54
N PHE A 359 -15.20 -8.11 0.15
CA PHE A 359 -13.76 -8.28 -0.04
C PHE A 359 -13.34 -9.74 -0.21
N VAL A 360 -12.59 -10.03 -1.27
CA VAL A 360 -11.93 -11.32 -1.53
C VAL A 360 -10.46 -11.09 -1.81
N LYS A 361 -9.59 -11.79 -1.10
CA LYS A 361 -8.15 -11.83 -1.39
C LYS A 361 -7.71 -13.25 -1.66
N VAL A 362 -7.07 -13.47 -2.81
CA VAL A 362 -6.54 -14.76 -3.23
C VAL A 362 -5.03 -14.64 -3.40
N LEU A 363 -4.26 -15.29 -2.53
CA LEU A 363 -2.81 -15.06 -2.44
C LEU A 363 -2.05 -15.54 -3.67
N VAL A 364 -2.44 -16.67 -4.26
CA VAL A 364 -1.69 -17.29 -5.38
C VAL A 364 -2.44 -17.11 -6.69
N SER A 365 -3.58 -17.75 -6.87
CA SER A 365 -4.29 -17.71 -8.15
C SER A 365 -5.80 -17.82 -8.00
N LEU A 366 -6.49 -16.97 -8.74
CA LEU A 366 -7.95 -16.99 -8.93
C LEU A 366 -8.23 -17.45 -10.36
N SER A 367 -8.99 -18.53 -10.50
CA SER A 367 -9.51 -19.00 -11.79
C SER A 367 -11.02 -19.00 -11.79
N LEU A 368 -11.64 -18.18 -12.63
CA LEU A 368 -13.07 -18.11 -12.84
C LEU A 368 -13.41 -18.79 -14.16
N THR A 369 -14.24 -19.81 -14.09
CA THR A 369 -14.66 -20.59 -15.25
C THR A 369 -16.16 -20.43 -15.54
N SER A 370 -16.90 -19.90 -14.56
CA SER A 370 -18.31 -19.56 -14.68
C SER A 370 -18.56 -18.08 -14.50
N SER A 371 -19.69 -17.58 -14.97
CA SER A 371 -20.05 -16.18 -14.82
C SER A 371 -19.97 -15.72 -13.36
N SER A 372 -19.31 -14.60 -13.18
CA SER A 372 -18.99 -14.03 -11.87
C SER A 372 -19.43 -12.58 -11.79
N ARG A 373 -19.57 -12.06 -10.58
CA ARG A 373 -20.00 -10.69 -10.35
C ARG A 373 -19.27 -10.05 -9.20
N MET A 374 -18.97 -8.79 -9.37
CA MET A 374 -18.55 -7.86 -8.33
C MET A 374 -19.63 -6.79 -8.17
N ASP A 375 -20.19 -6.64 -6.99
CA ASP A 375 -21.15 -5.58 -6.68
C ASP A 375 -20.46 -4.22 -6.51
N ASP A 376 -21.25 -3.16 -6.42
CA ASP A 376 -20.78 -1.79 -6.26
C ASP A 376 -19.80 -1.66 -5.07
N GLY A 377 -18.63 -1.11 -5.34
CA GLY A 377 -17.59 -0.87 -4.33
C GLY A 377 -16.88 -2.12 -3.80
N SER A 378 -17.21 -3.32 -4.26
CA SER A 378 -16.54 -4.55 -3.83
C SER A 378 -15.13 -4.67 -4.37
N THR A 379 -14.29 -5.46 -3.70
CA THR A 379 -12.88 -5.61 -4.07
C THR A 379 -12.50 -7.10 -4.19
N ILE A 380 -11.76 -7.43 -5.24
CA ILE A 380 -11.06 -8.70 -5.39
C ILE A 380 -9.57 -8.40 -5.60
N GLU A 381 -8.72 -8.97 -4.76
CA GLU A 381 -7.26 -8.95 -4.93
C GLU A 381 -6.77 -10.36 -5.24
N CYS A 382 -5.88 -10.53 -6.21
CA CYS A 382 -5.32 -11.84 -6.51
C CYS A 382 -3.87 -11.77 -7.02
N GLY A 383 -3.12 -12.87 -6.82
CA GLY A 383 -1.77 -13.01 -7.35
C GLY A 383 -1.80 -13.17 -8.87
N LEU A 384 -2.44 -14.21 -9.35
CA LEU A 384 -2.69 -14.48 -10.77
C LEU A 384 -4.20 -14.55 -11.03
N LEU A 385 -4.62 -14.13 -12.21
CA LEU A 385 -6.02 -14.21 -12.63
C LEU A 385 -6.17 -15.02 -13.91
N SER A 386 -7.04 -16.01 -13.88
CA SER A 386 -7.45 -16.76 -15.06
C SER A 386 -8.96 -16.63 -15.26
N LEU A 387 -9.38 -16.09 -16.37
CA LEU A 387 -10.77 -15.98 -16.82
C LEU A 387 -10.94 -16.94 -18.00
N GLN A 388 -11.63 -18.03 -17.79
CA GLN A 388 -11.77 -19.11 -18.78
C GLN A 388 -13.24 -19.45 -18.99
N GLY A 389 -13.77 -19.15 -20.18
CA GLY A 389 -15.11 -19.52 -20.59
C GLY A 389 -15.09 -20.71 -21.55
N ASP A 390 -16.16 -21.45 -21.61
CA ASP A 390 -16.42 -22.37 -22.71
C ASP A 390 -16.77 -21.55 -23.97
N ALA A 391 -16.33 -21.99 -25.14
CA ALA A 391 -16.64 -21.36 -26.43
C ALA A 391 -18.15 -21.30 -26.70
N SER A 392 -18.93 -22.15 -26.06
CA SER A 392 -20.42 -22.18 -26.12
C SER A 392 -21.06 -21.40 -24.98
N SER A 393 -20.36 -21.07 -23.91
CA SER A 393 -20.88 -20.34 -22.77
C SER A 393 -20.50 -18.85 -22.87
N ASN A 394 -21.47 -18.01 -22.50
CA ASN A 394 -21.25 -16.56 -22.44
C ASN A 394 -20.74 -16.15 -21.06
N SER A 395 -19.67 -16.78 -20.58
CA SER A 395 -19.11 -16.49 -19.27
C SER A 395 -18.57 -15.07 -19.19
N VAL A 396 -18.95 -14.34 -18.14
CA VAL A 396 -18.54 -12.95 -17.94
C VAL A 396 -18.23 -12.66 -16.47
N LEU A 397 -17.29 -11.75 -16.25
CA LEU A 397 -17.15 -11.04 -15.00
C LEU A 397 -17.87 -9.71 -15.12
N TYR A 398 -18.96 -9.55 -14.42
CA TYR A 398 -19.61 -8.25 -14.28
C TYR A 398 -19.01 -7.47 -13.12
N MET A 399 -18.60 -6.25 -13.37
CA MET A 399 -18.01 -5.34 -12.38
C MET A 399 -18.95 -4.17 -12.12
N GLY A 400 -19.43 -4.02 -10.90
CA GLY A 400 -20.32 -2.95 -10.46
C GLY A 400 -19.61 -1.60 -10.32
N ASN A 401 -20.40 -0.54 -10.03
CA ASN A 401 -19.89 0.82 -9.85
C ASN A 401 -18.80 0.88 -8.78
N GLY A 402 -17.64 1.43 -9.13
CA GLY A 402 -16.52 1.59 -8.20
C GLY A 402 -15.97 0.28 -7.63
N SER A 403 -16.30 -0.89 -8.22
CA SER A 403 -15.66 -2.14 -7.84
C SER A 403 -14.21 -2.18 -8.30
N PHE A 404 -13.36 -2.92 -7.59
CA PHE A 404 -11.93 -2.98 -7.86
C PHE A 404 -11.42 -4.42 -7.91
N LEU A 405 -10.92 -4.83 -9.07
CA LEU A 405 -10.17 -6.07 -9.23
C LEU A 405 -8.69 -5.73 -9.40
N ASN A 406 -7.86 -6.23 -8.51
CA ASN A 406 -6.41 -6.03 -8.53
C ASN A 406 -5.69 -7.37 -8.68
N CYS A 407 -5.10 -7.61 -9.85
CA CYS A 407 -4.23 -8.75 -10.10
C CYS A 407 -2.76 -8.28 -10.03
N SER A 408 -2.05 -8.66 -8.97
CA SER A 408 -0.64 -8.27 -8.78
C SER A 408 0.32 -8.94 -9.77
N GLY A 409 -0.12 -9.97 -10.47
CA GLY A 409 0.63 -10.69 -11.49
C GLY A 409 0.01 -10.60 -12.87
N SER A 410 0.05 -11.71 -13.60
CA SER A 410 -0.43 -11.81 -14.96
C SER A 410 -1.87 -12.32 -15.04
N VAL A 411 -2.59 -11.80 -16.03
CA VAL A 411 -3.96 -12.21 -16.37
C VAL A 411 -3.92 -13.14 -17.59
N THR A 412 -4.73 -14.18 -17.54
CA THR A 412 -5.08 -15.03 -18.71
C THR A 412 -6.56 -14.88 -18.98
N ILE A 413 -6.94 -14.56 -20.22
CA ILE A 413 -8.33 -14.42 -20.65
C ILE A 413 -8.55 -15.34 -21.85
N ASP A 414 -9.52 -16.22 -21.73
CA ASP A 414 -9.86 -17.19 -22.78
C ASP A 414 -11.38 -17.34 -22.88
N ASN A 415 -11.96 -16.84 -23.95
CA ASN A 415 -13.42 -16.87 -24.20
C ASN A 415 -14.28 -16.35 -23.03
N TYR A 416 -13.82 -15.27 -22.38
CA TYR A 416 -14.47 -14.72 -21.20
C TYR A 416 -14.63 -13.21 -21.33
N GLY A 417 -15.78 -12.67 -20.99
CA GLY A 417 -16.06 -11.24 -21.05
C GLY A 417 -15.77 -10.53 -19.71
N VAL A 418 -15.38 -9.27 -19.76
CA VAL A 418 -15.35 -8.38 -18.57
C VAL A 418 -16.23 -7.18 -18.89
N TRP A 419 -17.28 -6.98 -18.10
CA TRP A 419 -18.26 -5.93 -18.30
C TRP A 419 -18.33 -5.01 -17.09
N GLY A 420 -18.37 -3.74 -17.36
CA GLY A 420 -18.49 -2.71 -16.34
C GLY A 420 -19.91 -2.15 -16.18
N PRO A 421 -20.06 -1.21 -15.26
CA PRO A 421 -21.32 -0.51 -15.00
C PRO A 421 -21.66 0.46 -16.15
N SER A 422 -22.88 0.96 -16.15
CA SER A 422 -23.38 1.95 -17.12
C SER A 422 -23.24 3.41 -16.65
N GLY A 423 -22.50 3.66 -15.55
CA GLY A 423 -22.31 5.00 -15.00
C GLY A 423 -21.37 5.88 -15.84
N ASN A 424 -21.57 7.19 -15.79
CA ASN A 424 -20.76 8.16 -16.52
C ASN A 424 -19.77 8.93 -15.64
N ASN A 425 -19.78 8.69 -14.33
CA ASN A 425 -18.93 9.41 -13.39
C ASN A 425 -17.63 8.63 -13.17
N PHE A 426 -16.53 9.34 -13.09
CA PHE A 426 -15.21 8.75 -12.84
C PHE A 426 -15.20 7.84 -11.57
N SER A 427 -15.85 8.27 -10.50
CA SER A 427 -15.95 7.52 -9.26
C SER A 427 -16.79 6.24 -9.36
N ASP A 428 -17.61 6.13 -10.39
CA ASP A 428 -18.49 4.99 -10.59
C ASP A 428 -17.90 3.94 -11.52
N ASN A 429 -16.85 4.26 -12.25
CA ASN A 429 -16.16 3.29 -13.09
C ASN A 429 -15.61 2.12 -12.26
N ALA A 430 -15.75 0.93 -12.79
CA ALA A 430 -15.06 -0.24 -12.27
C ALA A 430 -13.58 -0.21 -12.64
N LEU A 431 -12.73 -0.74 -11.79
CA LEU A 431 -11.27 -0.72 -11.96
C LEU A 431 -10.72 -2.14 -12.09
N PHE A 432 -10.01 -2.40 -13.18
CA PHE A 432 -9.35 -3.67 -13.44
C PHE A 432 -7.83 -3.43 -13.54
N ALA A 433 -7.08 -3.78 -12.51
CA ALA A 433 -5.63 -3.61 -12.45
C ALA A 433 -4.91 -4.94 -12.72
N ALA A 434 -3.83 -4.89 -13.51
CA ALA A 434 -2.97 -6.04 -13.77
C ALA A 434 -1.52 -5.64 -14.08
N ASN A 435 -0.57 -6.53 -13.79
CA ASN A 435 0.85 -6.34 -14.10
C ASN A 435 1.29 -7.00 -15.40
N GLY A 436 0.44 -7.80 -16.05
CA GLY A 436 0.71 -8.41 -17.34
C GLY A 436 -0.49 -9.18 -17.88
N CYS A 437 -0.41 -9.53 -19.17
CA CYS A 437 -1.35 -10.44 -19.81
C CYS A 437 -0.54 -11.54 -20.52
N SER A 438 -0.78 -12.80 -20.16
CA SER A 438 -0.07 -13.95 -20.74
C SER A 438 -0.83 -14.56 -21.91
N LYS A 439 -2.15 -14.38 -21.95
CA LYS A 439 -3.02 -14.87 -23.03
C LYS A 439 -4.28 -14.03 -23.06
N CYS A 440 -4.72 -13.64 -24.24
CA CYS A 440 -6.05 -13.09 -24.46
C CYS A 440 -6.58 -13.61 -25.79
N THR A 441 -7.50 -14.54 -25.74
CA THR A 441 -8.10 -15.17 -26.94
C THR A 441 -9.62 -15.11 -26.84
N THR A 442 -10.25 -14.93 -28.01
CA THR A 442 -11.69 -15.11 -28.17
C THR A 442 -11.95 -15.93 -29.42
N THR A 443 -13.10 -16.55 -29.50
CA THR A 443 -13.54 -17.23 -30.70
C THR A 443 -14.09 -16.20 -31.70
N GLU A 444 -13.60 -16.22 -32.95
CA GLU A 444 -14.13 -15.35 -34.02
C GLU A 444 -15.66 -15.45 -34.11
N GLY A 445 -16.34 -14.32 -34.08
CA GLY A 445 -17.81 -14.24 -34.21
C GLY A 445 -18.57 -14.32 -32.89
N ASN A 446 -17.95 -14.45 -31.77
CA ASN A 446 -18.62 -14.47 -30.47
C ASN A 446 -18.88 -13.04 -29.98
N ALA A 447 -20.15 -12.71 -29.66
CA ALA A 447 -20.53 -11.41 -29.09
C ALA A 447 -19.96 -11.13 -27.68
N ASN A 448 -19.20 -12.07 -27.14
CA ASN A 448 -18.61 -12.04 -25.78
C ASN A 448 -17.15 -11.62 -25.80
N THR A 449 -16.76 -10.83 -26.76
CA THR A 449 -15.46 -10.16 -26.72
C THR A 449 -15.30 -9.42 -25.39
N PHE A 450 -14.07 -9.38 -24.90
CA PHE A 450 -13.65 -8.59 -23.76
C PHE A 450 -14.13 -7.14 -23.92
N MET A 451 -15.31 -6.86 -23.43
CA MET A 451 -15.93 -5.54 -23.50
C MET A 451 -15.66 -4.84 -22.17
N LEU A 452 -14.59 -4.07 -22.15
CA LEU A 452 -14.28 -3.18 -21.03
C LEU A 452 -15.16 -1.93 -21.07
N ASP A 453 -16.46 -2.13 -21.15
CA ASP A 453 -17.42 -1.05 -21.12
C ASP A 453 -17.47 -0.46 -19.70
N HIS A 454 -17.10 0.82 -19.55
CA HIS A 454 -17.02 1.50 -18.24
C HIS A 454 -16.11 0.81 -17.21
N VAL A 455 -15.18 -0.04 -17.66
CA VAL A 455 -14.07 -0.56 -16.86
C VAL A 455 -12.82 0.19 -17.23
N GLN A 456 -12.15 0.74 -16.26
CA GLN A 456 -10.84 1.36 -16.47
C GLN A 456 -9.75 0.31 -16.25
N LEU A 457 -8.91 0.11 -17.26
CA LEU A 457 -7.74 -0.74 -17.17
C LEU A 457 -6.59 -0.01 -16.51
N GLN A 458 -6.01 -0.66 -15.53
CA GLN A 458 -4.76 -0.26 -14.92
C GLN A 458 -3.66 -1.17 -15.37
N LEU A 459 -2.79 -0.63 -16.18
CA LEU A 459 -1.63 -1.36 -16.64
C LEU A 459 -0.40 -0.79 -15.98
N SER A 460 0.33 -1.59 -15.22
CA SER A 460 1.59 -1.14 -14.63
C SER A 460 2.58 -0.69 -15.71
N SER A 461 3.51 0.19 -15.37
CA SER A 461 4.55 0.63 -16.30
C SER A 461 5.42 -0.51 -16.85
N THR A 462 5.45 -1.63 -16.12
CA THR A 462 6.15 -2.87 -16.49
C THR A 462 5.23 -3.92 -17.12
N PHE A 463 3.98 -3.55 -17.44
CA PHE A 463 3.00 -4.48 -18.00
C PHE A 463 3.51 -5.16 -19.26
N GLN A 464 3.45 -6.48 -19.27
CA GLN A 464 3.83 -7.30 -20.41
C GLN A 464 2.60 -7.85 -21.12
N GLY A 465 2.69 -8.01 -22.43
CA GLY A 465 1.60 -8.55 -23.24
C GLY A 465 0.50 -7.53 -23.57
N ILE A 466 0.82 -6.24 -23.63
CA ILE A 466 -0.14 -5.20 -24.03
C ILE A 466 -0.73 -5.49 -25.43
N ASP A 467 0.07 -6.04 -26.33
CA ASP A 467 -0.36 -6.34 -27.70
C ASP A 467 -1.44 -7.44 -27.73
N LEU A 468 -1.49 -8.29 -26.69
CA LEU A 468 -2.50 -9.33 -26.56
C LEU A 468 -3.88 -8.76 -26.22
N ILE A 469 -3.95 -7.65 -25.49
CA ILE A 469 -5.21 -7.03 -25.07
C ILE A 469 -5.59 -5.78 -25.85
N SER A 470 -4.67 -5.17 -26.58
CA SER A 470 -4.90 -3.90 -27.31
C SER A 470 -6.02 -3.99 -28.35
N GLY A 471 -6.18 -5.15 -28.99
CA GLY A 471 -7.24 -5.41 -29.96
C GLY A 471 -8.63 -5.64 -29.36
N TRP A 472 -8.73 -5.81 -28.04
CA TRP A 472 -9.96 -6.15 -27.33
C TRP A 472 -10.54 -4.99 -26.54
N ILE A 473 -9.83 -3.88 -26.48
CA ILE A 473 -10.28 -2.67 -25.77
C ILE A 473 -11.28 -1.96 -26.69
N ASN A 474 -12.52 -2.43 -26.67
CA ASN A 474 -13.65 -1.75 -27.26
C ASN A 474 -14.36 -0.93 -26.19
N GLY A 475 -14.03 0.30 -26.08
CA GLY A 475 -14.71 1.15 -25.13
C GLY A 475 -14.10 2.54 -25.11
N SER A 476 -14.96 3.46 -25.06
CA SER A 476 -14.66 4.84 -24.85
C SER A 476 -13.93 5.06 -23.55
N GLY A 477 -12.83 5.73 -23.60
CA GLY A 477 -12.15 6.27 -22.44
C GLY A 477 -11.09 5.40 -21.80
N ILE A 478 -10.80 4.21 -22.33
CA ILE A 478 -9.68 3.41 -21.88
C ILE A 478 -8.47 3.77 -22.75
N SER A 479 -7.56 4.51 -22.17
CA SER A 479 -6.22 4.59 -22.72
C SER A 479 -5.54 3.26 -22.48
N ALA A 480 -5.20 2.53 -23.54
CA ALA A 480 -4.24 1.43 -23.49
C ALA A 480 -2.83 1.94 -23.17
N ASP A 481 -2.71 3.10 -22.58
CA ASP A 481 -1.46 3.66 -22.12
C ASP A 481 -0.98 2.80 -20.96
N ARG A 482 0.12 2.08 -21.18
CA ARG A 482 0.83 1.25 -20.17
C ARG A 482 1.12 1.98 -18.86
N GLN A 483 0.88 3.27 -18.83
CA GLN A 483 1.26 4.17 -17.77
C GLN A 483 0.08 4.61 -16.89
N THR A 484 -1.14 4.28 -17.29
CA THR A 484 -2.31 4.58 -16.48
C THR A 484 -2.52 3.48 -15.45
N CYS A 485 -2.46 3.82 -14.18
CA CYS A 485 -2.65 2.90 -13.08
C CYS A 485 -3.72 3.42 -12.13
N PHE A 486 -4.58 2.52 -11.66
CA PHE A 486 -5.52 2.79 -10.59
C PHE A 486 -5.14 1.97 -9.36
N PHE A 487 -5.36 2.45 -8.18
CA PHE A 487 -5.04 1.72 -6.95
C PHE A 487 -5.94 2.21 -5.82
N SER A 488 -6.10 1.38 -4.80
CA SER A 488 -6.73 1.82 -3.57
C SER A 488 -5.77 2.74 -2.82
N MET A 489 -6.27 3.85 -2.34
CA MET A 489 -5.50 4.84 -1.62
C MET A 489 -6.36 5.41 -0.49
N ASP A 490 -5.80 5.43 0.70
CA ASP A 490 -6.42 6.13 1.82
C ASP A 490 -6.26 7.64 1.64
N TYR A 491 -7.38 8.34 1.65
CA TYR A 491 -7.37 9.78 1.61
C TYR A 491 -6.98 10.36 2.97
N THR A 492 -5.88 11.07 3.04
CA THR A 492 -5.50 11.84 4.22
C THR A 492 -5.82 13.30 3.98
N GLU A 493 -6.72 13.89 4.81
CA GLU A 493 -7.06 15.32 4.73
C GLU A 493 -5.89 16.24 5.11
N ASN A 494 -4.87 15.72 5.76
CA ASN A 494 -3.69 16.49 6.17
C ASN A 494 -2.56 16.28 5.16
N PRO A 495 -2.21 17.29 4.36
CA PRO A 495 -1.05 17.23 3.52
C PRO A 495 0.21 17.02 4.38
N VAL A 496 0.94 15.95 4.13
CA VAL A 496 2.28 15.82 4.69
C VAL A 496 3.16 16.80 3.93
N TYR A 497 3.60 17.85 4.59
CA TYR A 497 4.51 18.82 3.98
C TYR A 497 5.84 18.12 3.70
N THR A 498 6.16 18.01 2.43
CA THR A 498 7.48 17.57 1.96
C THR A 498 8.36 18.81 1.76
N GLY A 499 9.65 18.64 1.72
CA GLY A 499 10.55 19.76 1.55
C GLY A 499 12.02 19.37 1.55
N MET A 500 12.87 20.25 2.04
CA MET A 500 14.31 20.04 2.15
C MET A 500 14.76 20.35 3.58
N TYR A 501 15.64 19.50 4.11
CA TYR A 501 16.43 19.86 5.28
C TYR A 501 17.69 20.60 4.83
N TYR A 502 17.90 21.80 5.37
CA TYR A 502 19.15 22.52 5.27
C TYR A 502 19.96 22.27 6.55
N ALA A 503 21.06 21.59 6.41
CA ALA A 503 21.94 21.17 7.48
C ALA A 503 23.24 21.98 7.43
N PHE A 504 23.53 22.70 8.50
CA PHE A 504 24.63 23.67 8.58
C PHE A 504 25.76 23.19 9.48
N GLU A 505 26.98 23.55 9.09
CA GLU A 505 28.24 23.40 9.85
C GLU A 505 28.92 24.76 9.96
N PHE A 506 29.16 25.25 11.16
CA PHE A 506 29.73 26.60 11.37
C PHE A 506 31.25 26.56 11.60
N PRO A 507 32.04 27.28 10.78
CA PRO A 507 33.50 27.25 10.88
C PRO A 507 34.07 27.84 12.17
N GLY A 508 33.28 28.52 12.98
CA GLY A 508 33.73 29.31 14.12
C GLY A 508 33.34 28.79 15.49
N ASP A 509 32.64 27.72 15.60
CA ASP A 509 32.34 27.11 16.90
C ASP A 509 33.63 26.53 17.50
N ASN A 510 33.87 26.75 18.81
CA ASN A 510 35.05 26.23 19.52
C ASN A 510 35.02 24.71 19.73
N SER A 511 33.96 24.05 19.32
CA SER A 511 33.92 22.60 19.18
C SER A 511 34.85 22.18 18.03
N ILE A 512 35.54 21.08 18.22
CA ILE A 512 36.30 20.40 17.17
C ILE A 512 35.33 20.28 15.96
N ARG A 513 35.77 20.77 14.79
CA ARG A 513 35.00 20.61 13.55
C ARG A 513 34.80 19.13 13.33
N ASP A 514 33.61 18.70 13.60
CA ASP A 514 33.24 17.30 13.54
C ASP A 514 32.52 16.95 12.28
N PHE A 515 32.06 17.95 11.50
CA PHE A 515 31.35 17.80 10.24
C PHE A 515 30.10 16.96 10.39
N ASP A 516 29.34 17.19 11.46
CA ASP A 516 28.12 16.50 11.75
C ASP A 516 26.88 17.20 11.16
N TYR A 517 27.03 18.45 10.68
CA TYR A 517 25.99 19.23 10.03
C TYR A 517 24.73 19.37 10.86
N ASN A 518 24.86 19.43 12.17
CA ASN A 518 23.76 19.58 13.11
C ASN A 518 23.80 20.89 13.88
N ASP A 519 24.79 21.78 13.63
CA ASP A 519 24.88 23.11 14.23
C ASP A 519 23.57 23.90 14.13
N LEU A 520 22.93 23.78 12.96
CA LEU A 520 21.55 24.20 12.69
C LEU A 520 20.95 23.30 11.62
N VAL A 521 19.76 22.77 11.88
CA VAL A 521 19.00 22.09 10.84
C VAL A 521 17.67 22.81 10.67
N LEU A 522 17.42 23.28 9.43
CA LEU A 522 16.16 23.91 9.03
C LEU A 522 15.37 22.95 8.14
N LEU A 523 14.08 22.84 8.38
CA LEU A 523 13.13 22.25 7.44
C LEU A 523 12.52 23.39 6.60
N VAL A 524 12.68 23.31 5.30
CA VAL A 524 12.06 24.21 4.31
C VAL A 524 10.96 23.44 3.62
N SER A 525 9.71 23.85 3.72
CA SER A 525 8.59 23.16 3.09
C SER A 525 8.64 23.25 1.56
N ALA A 526 7.99 22.30 0.88
CA ALA A 526 7.63 22.48 -0.51
C ALA A 526 6.77 23.76 -0.67
N PRO A 527 6.81 24.43 -1.84
CA PRO A 527 6.01 25.61 -2.10
C PRO A 527 4.52 25.37 -1.94
N TYR A 528 3.85 26.21 -1.19
CA TYR A 528 2.42 26.22 -0.97
C TYR A 528 1.77 27.35 -1.78
N ASP A 529 0.71 27.04 -2.52
CA ASP A 529 -0.08 28.03 -3.28
C ASP A 529 -1.01 28.80 -2.32
N ASN A 530 -0.80 30.10 -2.17
CA ASN A 530 -1.61 30.97 -1.30
C ASN A 530 -2.99 31.30 -1.90
N GLY A 531 -3.23 30.95 -3.16
CA GLY A 531 -4.49 31.19 -3.85
C GLY A 531 -4.67 32.64 -4.37
N ASP A 532 -3.70 33.53 -4.15
CA ASP A 532 -3.67 34.91 -4.60
C ASP A 532 -2.64 35.19 -5.71
N GLY A 533 -2.04 34.10 -6.24
CA GLY A 533 -0.96 34.16 -7.24
C GLY A 533 0.44 34.21 -6.62
N THR A 534 0.54 34.09 -5.32
CA THR A 534 1.81 33.95 -4.60
C THR A 534 1.98 32.53 -4.04
N TYR A 535 3.23 32.19 -3.72
CA TYR A 535 3.62 30.88 -3.21
C TYR A 535 4.52 31.06 -2.01
N SER A 536 4.28 30.33 -0.93
CA SER A 536 5.07 30.39 0.30
C SER A 536 5.83 29.10 0.58
N CYS A 537 7.10 29.25 1.00
CA CYS A 537 7.87 28.16 1.61
C CYS A 537 8.00 28.45 3.10
N PHE A 538 7.54 27.55 3.94
CA PHE A 538 7.61 27.66 5.40
C PHE A 538 8.97 27.14 5.91
N LEU A 539 9.57 27.88 6.83
CA LEU A 539 10.82 27.51 7.44
C LEU A 539 10.59 27.11 8.90
N SER A 540 11.18 26.01 9.32
CA SER A 540 11.08 25.53 10.70
C SER A 540 12.46 25.08 11.18
N VAL A 541 12.83 25.41 12.42
CA VAL A 541 14.05 24.97 13.07
C VAL A 541 13.84 23.56 13.60
N ALA A 542 14.66 22.60 13.14
CA ALA A 542 14.56 21.19 13.51
C ALA A 542 15.64 20.77 14.53
N CYS A 543 16.84 21.38 14.46
CA CYS A 543 17.96 21.10 15.36
C CYS A 543 18.78 22.37 15.63
N VAL A 544 19.33 22.49 16.82
CA VAL A 544 20.31 23.52 17.19
C VAL A 544 21.43 22.82 17.94
N GLY A 545 22.58 22.68 17.29
CA GLY A 545 23.82 22.08 17.86
C GLY A 545 24.85 23.11 18.31
N THR A 546 24.84 24.28 17.71
CA THR A 546 25.75 25.36 18.07
C THR A 546 25.38 26.01 19.40
N LYS A 547 26.41 26.57 20.07
CA LYS A 547 26.28 27.43 21.27
C LYS A 547 26.40 28.92 20.95
N LEU A 548 26.61 29.28 19.71
CA LEU A 548 26.68 30.65 19.24
C LEU A 548 25.31 31.27 19.08
N ASN A 549 25.14 32.54 19.41
CA ASN A 549 23.94 33.28 19.00
C ASN A 549 23.84 33.24 17.46
N THR A 550 22.76 32.70 16.92
CA THR A 550 22.65 32.44 15.49
C THR A 550 21.47 33.15 14.89
N TYR A 551 21.72 33.85 13.79
CA TYR A 551 20.72 34.63 13.04
C TYR A 551 20.69 34.15 11.59
N LEU A 552 19.49 33.87 11.09
CA LEU A 552 19.25 33.39 9.73
C LEU A 552 18.85 34.55 8.83
N TYR A 553 19.43 34.60 7.63
CA TYR A 553 19.10 35.62 6.60
C TYR A 553 18.83 34.95 5.26
N TYR A 554 17.91 35.53 4.50
CA TYR A 554 17.68 35.21 3.11
C TYR A 554 17.59 36.51 2.30
N ASN A 555 18.35 36.59 1.19
CA ASN A 555 18.47 37.81 0.38
C ASN A 555 18.78 39.09 1.18
N GLY A 556 19.52 38.96 2.29
CA GLY A 556 19.90 40.10 3.15
C GLY A 556 18.87 40.48 4.21
N GLU A 557 17.69 39.88 4.19
CA GLU A 557 16.67 40.07 5.22
C GLU A 557 16.75 38.99 6.29
N GLN A 558 16.65 39.40 7.57
CA GLN A 558 16.65 38.47 8.69
C GLN A 558 15.33 37.75 8.77
N ILE A 559 15.38 36.41 8.94
CA ILE A 559 14.22 35.56 9.13
C ILE A 559 14.09 35.24 10.62
N GLY A 560 12.97 35.64 11.19
CA GLY A 560 12.67 35.41 12.60
C GLY A 560 13.62 36.14 13.56
N GLU A 561 13.75 35.58 14.75
CA GLU A 561 14.63 36.08 15.80
C GLU A 561 15.86 35.16 15.97
N GLU A 562 16.71 35.45 16.93
CA GLU A 562 17.85 34.60 17.28
C GLU A 562 17.39 33.17 17.58
N ILE A 563 18.07 32.16 17.04
CA ILE A 563 17.61 30.77 16.96
C ILE A 563 17.36 30.15 18.35
N HIS A 564 18.27 30.33 19.34
CA HIS A 564 18.06 29.79 20.71
C HIS A 564 16.84 30.42 21.38
N LYS A 565 16.70 31.75 21.23
CA LYS A 565 15.55 32.48 21.73
C LYS A 565 14.26 31.98 21.06
N HIS A 566 14.31 31.75 19.76
CA HIS A 566 13.20 31.20 18.99
C HIS A 566 12.79 29.82 19.53
N MET A 567 13.73 28.93 19.77
CA MET A 567 13.50 27.59 20.31
C MET A 567 13.15 27.60 21.80
N SER A 568 13.19 28.75 22.47
CA SER A 568 12.97 28.91 23.92
C SER A 568 13.93 28.06 24.76
N ILE A 569 15.20 28.02 24.35
CA ILE A 569 16.29 27.36 25.03
C ILE A 569 17.35 28.37 25.45
N ASP A 570 18.16 28.02 26.46
CA ASP A 570 19.31 28.85 26.88
C ASP A 570 20.40 28.81 25.81
N LYS A 571 21.16 29.92 25.68
CA LYS A 571 22.19 30.11 24.65
C LYS A 571 23.29 29.04 24.62
N GLU A 572 23.53 28.34 25.73
CA GLU A 572 24.56 27.28 25.82
C GLU A 572 23.93 25.88 25.70
N THR A 573 22.66 25.80 25.33
CA THR A 573 21.91 24.55 25.27
C THR A 573 21.71 24.14 23.83
N THR A 574 21.97 22.86 23.54
CA THR A 574 21.68 22.24 22.23
C THR A 574 20.33 21.49 22.29
N VAL A 575 19.67 21.36 21.17
CA VAL A 575 18.41 20.63 21.05
C VAL A 575 18.39 19.74 19.81
N ASN A 576 17.92 18.51 19.97
CA ASN A 576 17.79 17.51 18.91
C ASN A 576 19.12 17.02 18.29
N THR A 577 20.26 17.21 18.97
CA THR A 577 21.58 16.80 18.46
C THR A 577 21.87 15.31 18.63
N ASN A 578 21.27 14.64 19.63
CA ASN A 578 21.47 13.21 19.88
C ASN A 578 20.17 12.41 19.82
N LYS A 579 19.09 13.05 20.24
CA LYS A 579 17.72 12.51 20.19
C LYS A 579 16.77 13.64 19.89
N VAL A 580 15.77 13.38 19.03
CA VAL A 580 14.71 14.35 18.79
C VAL A 580 13.77 14.38 20.01
N VAL A 581 13.73 15.52 20.66
CA VAL A 581 12.90 15.80 21.85
C VAL A 581 11.88 16.89 21.61
N GLN A 582 12.05 17.66 20.52
CA GLN A 582 11.12 18.70 20.08
C GLN A 582 10.82 18.56 18.59
N LEU A 583 9.58 18.81 18.21
CA LEU A 583 9.19 18.93 16.79
C LEU A 583 9.80 20.19 16.17
N PRO A 584 10.01 20.23 14.85
CA PRO A 584 10.42 21.42 14.13
C PRO A 584 9.52 22.61 14.47
N ARG A 585 10.11 23.77 14.77
CA ARG A 585 9.37 24.98 15.17
C ARG A 585 9.45 26.02 14.05
N TYR A 586 8.28 26.45 13.59
CA TYR A 586 8.12 27.48 12.54
C TYR A 586 8.80 28.78 12.92
N ILE A 587 9.70 29.31 12.06
CA ILE A 587 10.45 30.54 12.28
C ILE A 587 10.08 31.65 11.32
N GLY A 588 9.53 31.33 10.16
CA GLY A 588 9.17 32.33 9.15
C GLY A 588 8.82 31.69 7.81
N GLU A 589 8.51 32.54 6.84
CA GLU A 589 8.17 32.10 5.48
C GLU A 589 8.91 32.94 4.43
N LEU A 590 9.12 32.34 3.27
CA LEU A 590 9.59 33.03 2.06
C LEU A 590 8.48 33.03 1.04
N THR A 591 8.08 34.22 0.56
CA THR A 591 7.01 34.38 -0.41
C THR A 591 7.55 34.70 -1.78
N PHE A 592 6.98 34.07 -2.81
CA PHE A 592 7.39 34.16 -4.20
C PHE A 592 6.19 34.45 -5.11
N SER A 593 6.43 35.11 -6.22
CA SER A 593 5.41 35.41 -7.24
C SER A 593 5.33 34.37 -8.37
N SER A 594 6.08 33.29 -8.27
CA SER A 594 6.16 32.21 -9.26
C SER A 594 6.11 30.83 -8.60
N PRO A 595 5.44 29.84 -9.18
CA PRO A 595 5.49 28.44 -8.71
C PRO A 595 6.85 27.76 -8.96
N ASN A 596 7.68 28.34 -9.84
CA ASN A 596 8.99 27.78 -10.20
C ASN A 596 10.04 28.14 -9.13
N ILE A 597 9.95 27.46 -7.98
CA ILE A 597 10.81 27.70 -6.83
C ILE A 597 11.70 26.48 -6.64
N ASP A 598 12.99 26.64 -6.83
CA ASP A 598 13.98 25.60 -6.50
C ASP A 598 14.38 25.71 -5.04
N ILE A 599 13.64 25.03 -4.17
CA ILE A 599 13.90 25.05 -2.72
C ILE A 599 15.20 24.33 -2.33
N GLY A 600 15.83 23.57 -3.22
CA GLY A 600 17.12 22.92 -2.98
C GLY A 600 18.31 23.85 -3.22
N SER A 601 18.11 25.01 -3.86
CA SER A 601 19.17 25.96 -4.18
C SER A 601 19.05 27.30 -3.44
N PHE A 602 18.30 27.35 -2.34
CA PHE A 602 18.24 28.54 -1.50
C PHE A 602 19.60 28.88 -0.91
N LYS A 603 19.96 30.17 -1.01
CA LYS A 603 21.24 30.69 -0.48
C LYS A 603 20.98 31.44 0.81
N PHE A 604 21.07 30.70 1.90
CA PHE A 604 21.01 31.29 3.23
C PHE A 604 22.34 31.96 3.58
N THR A 605 22.26 32.99 4.38
CA THR A 605 23.40 33.59 5.08
C THR A 605 23.15 33.43 6.57
N ILE A 606 24.16 32.97 7.28
CA ILE A 606 24.15 32.82 8.73
C ILE A 606 25.09 33.83 9.35
N ARG A 607 24.59 34.54 10.35
CA ARG A 607 25.44 35.37 11.23
C ARG A 607 25.47 34.73 12.60
N THR A 608 26.66 34.47 13.09
CA THR A 608 26.87 33.98 14.45
C THR A 608 27.55 35.03 15.29
N GLU A 609 27.25 35.07 16.59
CA GLU A 609 27.89 35.95 17.58
C GLU A 609 28.26 35.12 18.80
N GLU A 610 29.43 35.39 19.36
CA GLU A 610 29.78 34.84 20.68
C GLU A 610 28.73 35.23 21.72
N THR A 611 28.51 34.38 22.71
CA THR A 611 27.49 34.63 23.72
C THR A 611 27.75 35.87 24.56
N ASP A 612 29.03 36.31 24.63
CA ASP A 612 29.48 37.54 25.30
C ASP A 612 29.49 38.77 24.36
N GLY A 613 29.14 38.62 23.08
CA GLY A 613 29.16 39.65 22.09
C GLY A 613 30.57 40.09 21.63
N SER A 614 31.61 39.35 21.99
CA SER A 614 33.00 39.70 21.71
C SER A 614 33.39 39.60 20.24
N SER A 615 32.73 38.78 19.46
CA SER A 615 32.94 38.64 18.01
C SER A 615 31.69 38.23 17.28
N SER A 616 31.60 38.57 16.00
CA SER A 616 30.54 38.12 15.09
C SER A 616 31.15 37.69 13.77
N ASN A 617 30.60 36.61 13.22
CA ASN A 617 30.99 36.09 11.91
C ASN A 617 29.75 35.96 11.00
N THR A 618 29.96 36.10 9.70
CA THR A 618 28.92 35.93 8.70
C THR A 618 29.38 34.91 7.67
N TYR A 619 28.56 33.90 7.44
CA TYR A 619 28.88 32.78 6.58
C TYR A 619 27.84 32.69 5.43
N SER A 620 28.37 32.46 4.23
CA SER A 620 27.57 32.16 3.02
C SER A 620 28.27 31.10 2.22
N GLN A 621 27.56 30.24 1.55
CA GLN A 621 28.14 29.21 0.68
C GLN A 621 28.97 29.86 -0.42
N LEU A 622 30.26 29.54 -0.51
CA LEU A 622 31.19 30.21 -1.44
C LEU A 622 31.26 29.52 -2.80
N SER A 623 31.55 28.24 -2.86
CA SER A 623 31.73 27.52 -4.12
C SER A 623 31.45 26.03 -3.96
N THR A 624 31.15 25.40 -5.11
CA THR A 624 30.80 24.01 -5.18
C THR A 624 31.98 23.06 -4.92
N SER A 625 33.21 23.49 -5.14
CA SER A 625 34.43 22.69 -4.89
C SER A 625 34.96 22.76 -3.45
N ASN A 626 34.30 23.52 -2.60
CA ASN A 626 34.68 23.64 -1.18
C ASN A 626 33.82 22.72 -0.31
N ALA A 627 34.27 22.42 0.90
CA ALA A 627 33.45 21.83 1.93
C ALA A 627 32.17 22.69 2.11
N PRO A 628 30.99 22.08 2.16
CA PRO A 628 29.76 22.87 2.28
C PRO A 628 29.60 23.47 3.65
N LEU A 629 29.17 24.74 3.70
CA LEU A 629 28.68 25.34 4.93
C LEU A 629 27.27 24.83 5.27
N PHE A 630 26.54 24.42 4.28
CA PHE A 630 25.28 23.72 4.45
C PHE A 630 25.00 22.81 3.25
N MET A 631 24.20 21.81 3.49
CA MET A 631 23.67 20.88 2.49
C MET A 631 22.16 20.95 2.50
N ALA A 632 21.55 20.80 1.31
CA ALA A 632 20.12 20.63 1.17
C ALA A 632 19.80 19.14 0.96
N VAL A 633 19.18 18.51 1.94
CA VAL A 633 18.86 17.08 1.92
C VAL A 633 17.36 16.91 1.80
N ASN A 634 16.92 16.06 0.90
CA ASN A 634 15.51 15.79 0.67
C ASN A 634 14.82 15.30 1.96
N ALA A 635 13.73 15.98 2.32
CA ALA A 635 12.91 15.67 3.50
C ALA A 635 11.64 14.94 3.06
N ASP A 636 11.79 13.76 2.44
CA ASP A 636 10.62 12.97 2.12
C ASP A 636 10.03 12.31 3.39
N SER A 637 8.75 12.00 3.35
CA SER A 637 7.95 11.72 4.55
C SER A 637 8.29 10.38 5.22
N GLU A 638 8.87 9.43 4.52
CA GLU A 638 9.17 8.10 5.07
C GLU A 638 10.65 7.88 5.33
N ALA A 639 11.51 8.36 4.45
CA ALA A 639 12.95 8.32 4.63
C ALA A 639 13.45 9.58 5.37
N LYS A 640 12.70 10.07 6.36
CA LYS A 640 13.09 11.26 7.12
C LYS A 640 14.58 11.22 7.38
N TRP A 641 15.33 12.02 6.61
CA TRP A 641 16.76 12.14 6.81
C TRP A 641 17.02 12.50 8.27
N ARG A 642 17.97 11.80 8.89
CA ARG A 642 18.36 11.99 10.27
C ARG A 642 19.77 12.51 10.27
N TRP A 643 19.96 13.73 10.70
CA TRP A 643 21.30 14.29 10.81
C TRP A 643 22.17 13.47 11.76
N PRO A 644 23.50 13.50 11.58
CA PRO A 644 24.43 12.84 12.47
C PRO A 644 24.28 13.33 13.92
N ARG A 645 24.65 12.49 14.86
CA ARG A 645 24.71 12.90 16.27
C ARG A 645 25.85 13.86 16.50
N GLU A 646 25.73 14.69 17.54
CA GLU A 646 26.75 15.58 18.03
C GLU A 646 28.12 14.89 18.09
N GLY A 647 29.12 15.50 17.46
CA GLY A 647 30.48 14.97 17.36
C GLY A 647 30.65 13.79 16.39
N THR A 648 29.68 13.51 15.56
CA THR A 648 29.75 12.40 14.60
C THR A 648 29.85 12.90 13.17
N ASN A 649 31.00 12.69 12.57
CA ASN A 649 31.25 13.03 11.17
C ASN A 649 30.24 12.39 10.22
N ILE A 650 29.71 13.17 9.28
CA ILE A 650 28.70 12.71 8.33
C ILE A 650 29.16 11.52 7.48
N GLY A 651 30.43 11.43 7.14
CA GLY A 651 30.99 10.28 6.41
C GLY A 651 31.05 9.00 7.23
N LEU A 652 31.03 9.10 8.58
CA LEU A 652 30.87 7.96 9.48
C LEU A 652 29.40 7.62 9.72
N ALA A 653 28.56 8.62 9.72
CA ALA A 653 27.12 8.44 9.89
C ALA A 653 26.45 7.84 8.64
N TYR A 654 26.92 8.22 7.44
CA TYR A 654 26.42 7.79 6.15
C TYR A 654 27.54 7.28 5.26
N LEU A 655 27.66 5.96 5.14
CA LEU A 655 28.80 5.30 4.50
C LEU A 655 28.97 5.63 3.01
N MET A 656 27.92 6.03 2.32
CA MET A 656 27.95 6.39 0.91
C MET A 656 28.15 7.89 0.66
N PHE A 657 28.18 8.71 1.71
CA PHE A 657 28.31 10.17 1.59
C PHE A 657 29.57 10.59 0.82
N SER A 658 30.73 10.02 1.17
CA SER A 658 31.99 10.37 0.50
C SER A 658 32.03 9.99 -0.98
N THR A 659 31.27 8.98 -1.39
CA THR A 659 31.13 8.59 -2.80
C THR A 659 30.33 9.65 -3.56
N TRP A 660 29.17 10.05 -3.01
CA TRP A 660 28.37 11.12 -3.58
C TRP A 660 29.11 12.48 -3.61
N ALA A 661 29.82 12.83 -2.55
CA ALA A 661 30.56 14.08 -2.49
C ALA A 661 31.71 14.14 -3.51
N ALA A 662 32.31 12.99 -3.86
CA ALA A 662 33.34 12.88 -4.89
C ALA A 662 32.78 12.79 -6.32
N ASN A 663 31.54 12.35 -6.48
CA ASN A 663 30.81 12.31 -7.75
C ASN A 663 29.31 12.41 -7.48
N GLN A 664 28.71 13.55 -7.72
CA GLN A 664 27.28 13.79 -7.42
C GLN A 664 26.32 12.93 -8.22
N GLN A 665 26.76 12.20 -9.24
CA GLN A 665 25.95 11.25 -10.01
C GLN A 665 25.97 9.83 -9.40
N GLU A 666 26.86 9.58 -8.44
CA GLU A 666 26.95 8.31 -7.74
C GLU A 666 26.34 8.41 -6.34
N ALA A 667 25.79 7.31 -5.83
CA ALA A 667 25.18 7.22 -4.50
C ALA A 667 24.20 8.39 -4.19
N THR A 668 23.38 8.75 -5.16
CA THR A 668 22.44 9.89 -5.08
C THR A 668 21.41 9.78 -3.95
N ASN A 669 21.25 8.58 -3.40
CA ASN A 669 20.40 8.26 -2.25
C ASN A 669 21.18 7.99 -0.95
N TRP A 670 22.40 8.49 -0.83
CA TRP A 670 23.28 8.28 0.33
C TRP A 670 22.62 8.61 1.67
N TYR A 671 21.66 9.50 1.70
CA TYR A 671 20.95 10.01 2.88
C TYR A 671 19.83 9.07 3.38
N GLU A 672 19.51 8.02 2.66
CA GLU A 672 18.53 7.03 3.10
C GLU A 672 19.01 6.23 4.31
N GLN A 673 18.08 5.82 5.16
CA GLN A 673 18.40 5.08 6.38
C GLN A 673 19.08 3.73 6.12
N SER A 674 18.90 3.14 4.94
CA SER A 674 19.58 1.91 4.50
C SER A 674 21.11 2.06 4.44
N TYR A 675 21.62 3.28 4.25
CA TYR A 675 23.05 3.61 4.22
C TYR A 675 23.54 4.26 5.51
N ALA A 676 22.66 4.50 6.46
CA ALA A 676 22.98 5.11 7.74
C ALA A 676 23.49 4.09 8.76
N VAL A 677 24.48 4.49 9.55
CA VAL A 677 24.86 3.77 10.75
C VAL A 677 23.94 4.20 11.89
N SER A 678 22.98 3.36 12.25
CA SER A 678 21.85 3.70 13.14
C SER A 678 22.26 4.26 14.52
N THR A 679 23.46 3.93 14.99
CA THR A 679 24.02 4.44 16.25
C THR A 679 24.70 5.81 16.11
N GLN A 680 24.90 6.26 14.89
CA GLN A 680 25.60 7.50 14.55
C GLN A 680 24.68 8.64 14.12
N ILE A 681 23.39 8.35 13.93
CA ILE A 681 22.37 9.33 13.60
C ILE A 681 21.43 9.56 14.79
N VAL A 682 20.73 10.70 14.80
CA VAL A 682 19.77 11.01 15.87
C VAL A 682 18.66 9.96 15.93
N SER A 683 18.19 9.68 17.12
CA SER A 683 17.00 8.82 17.33
C SER A 683 15.74 9.69 17.49
N TRP A 684 14.62 9.19 17.02
CA TRP A 684 13.30 9.81 17.21
C TRP A 684 12.63 9.28 18.48
#